data_b7b1f0921d55814bba570deddc44860d
#
_entry.id   b7b1f0921d55814bba570deddc44860d
#
_cell.length_a   1.000
_cell.length_b   1.000
_cell.length_c   1.000
_cell.angle_alpha   90.00
_cell.angle_beta   90.00
_cell.angle_gamma   90.00
#
_symmetry.space_group_name_H-M   'P 1'
#
loop_
_entity.id
_entity.type
_entity.pdbx_description
1 polymer ?
#
loop_
_entity_poly.entity_id
_entity_poly.type
_entity_poly.pdbx_seq_one_letter_code
_entity_poly.pdbx_strand_id
1 'polypeptide(L)'
;MATRHIDHGSEEARPLPVEAEDGDRIEFKRTYCKVCMTSCGLIAEVANDEKILKVKADPDHPITQGYSCPKGRATGQIHHLDHAITQPMMRKNGELVEVSWDEVLDDIGKRLRAVIDTHGPDSVGMYFGSGLGLDSAGYSMEEAFYKALGTPPKFTPLTNDTTAKVMIAGAMAKFYGINPKTDYDNCQMVLYVGTNPMVSHAHNTGMFKPGNWLKAINKRGGEVWVIDPVRTETANFAKGHIAAYPGRDYAVLAWVVREILADGPLDPQQPVQNLDRLRALLADYDRAKAAEIAGVPEEQLQELLDAIRRRKILAIETGTGTGMSPGGNLTVWFAWLIMILTGSMNVKGGLWIHPGALFPFDQFVDHLPLLDSAFTPGSHVRPDVKGILNDWPCAVLPQEIEQGYMHALFNFGGHLFRSFPDVKALEKALPKLDLLVNTEITHNELSPYCTHILPTKSTVERNEFTRWDTLNWSVNLQYAPALVKPMGERRSAWWVISQFMRRADLPVPNHVPQEHSDENDELMQASLLATARCSWEELKEKRVVEFPMDLPAAWVDRLFERNGGWELVPDELEEQWLQFRAEDEAMLGKAKPLVFTSRRQRRKFNGQIGFLGEIADCLINPDTAAAHGIEDGRKVRVSNKSGEIFVTAKFDPTMRPGVCSIPHGHRDANVNNLTCTHDMDPLGGMAHYSAVPIAIEPA
;
A
#
# COMPACT_ATOMS: atom_id res chain seq x y z
N MET A 1 -24.61 4.54 36.34
CA MET A 1 -23.51 5.06 35.53
C MET A 1 -24.14 5.77 34.35
N ALA A 2 -23.84 7.04 34.13
CA ALA A 2 -24.45 7.80 33.05
C ALA A 2 -23.90 7.25 31.73
N THR A 3 -24.79 6.71 30.88
CA THR A 3 -24.51 6.40 29.50
C THR A 3 -24.05 7.68 28.79
N ARG A 4 -22.74 7.82 28.58
CA ARG A 4 -22.24 8.82 27.65
C ARG A 4 -22.75 8.42 26.26
N HIS A 5 -23.64 9.22 25.68
CA HIS A 5 -23.86 9.20 24.23
C HIS A 5 -22.51 9.58 23.58
N ILE A 6 -21.76 8.57 23.20
CA ILE A 6 -20.55 8.77 22.39
C ILE A 6 -21.08 8.94 20.98
N ASP A 7 -20.89 10.11 20.40
CA ASP A 7 -21.11 10.37 18.97
C ASP A 7 -20.01 9.61 18.19
N HIS A 8 -20.28 8.32 17.98
CA HIS A 8 -19.36 7.35 17.44
C HIS A 8 -19.08 7.63 15.96
N GLY A 9 -18.18 8.54 15.68
CA GLY A 9 -17.74 8.83 14.31
C GLY A 9 -17.58 10.31 13.97
N SER A 10 -17.96 11.25 14.85
CA SER A 10 -17.95 12.70 14.55
C SER A 10 -16.57 13.35 14.64
N GLU A 11 -15.65 12.82 15.43
CA GLU A 11 -14.29 13.38 15.60
C GLU A 11 -13.18 12.34 15.38
N GLU A 12 -12.01 12.80 14.92
CA GLU A 12 -10.81 11.98 14.82
C GLU A 12 -10.24 11.71 16.23
N ALA A 13 -10.00 10.43 16.54
CA ALA A 13 -9.45 10.03 17.83
C ALA A 13 -8.11 10.72 18.12
N ARG A 14 -7.94 11.24 19.34
CA ARG A 14 -6.76 11.98 19.79
C ARG A 14 -6.06 11.26 20.93
N PRO A 15 -4.71 11.33 21.00
CA PRO A 15 -3.98 10.78 22.13
C PRO A 15 -4.32 11.53 23.41
N LEU A 16 -4.65 10.77 24.45
CA LEU A 16 -4.72 11.30 25.82
C LEU A 16 -3.31 11.59 26.34
N PRO A 17 -3.11 12.63 27.16
CA PRO A 17 -1.86 12.85 27.85
C PRO A 17 -1.54 11.66 28.78
N VAL A 18 -0.28 11.19 28.72
CA VAL A 18 0.19 10.08 29.55
C VAL A 18 1.50 10.51 30.23
N GLU A 19 1.50 10.46 31.56
CA GLU A 19 2.64 10.80 32.39
C GLU A 19 2.93 9.68 33.37
N ALA A 20 4.17 9.59 33.82
CA ALA A 20 4.54 8.71 34.91
C ALA A 20 4.06 9.29 36.24
N GLU A 21 3.65 8.42 37.14
CA GLU A 21 3.27 8.76 38.51
C GLU A 21 4.38 8.37 39.52
N ASP A 22 4.38 8.97 40.67
CA ASP A 22 5.31 8.61 41.75
C ASP A 22 5.16 7.13 42.13
N GLY A 23 6.23 6.35 41.98
CA GLY A 23 6.20 4.90 42.26
C GLY A 23 6.01 4.00 41.06
N ASP A 24 5.79 4.55 39.86
CA ASP A 24 5.71 3.76 38.63
C ASP A 24 7.04 3.03 38.35
N ARG A 25 6.92 1.75 37.98
CA ARG A 25 8.05 0.96 37.49
C ARG A 25 8.28 1.29 36.01
N ILE A 26 9.37 1.99 35.73
CA ILE A 26 9.72 2.39 34.37
C ILE A 26 10.68 1.36 33.75
N GLU A 27 10.32 0.87 32.54
CA GLU A 27 11.11 -0.05 31.76
C GLU A 27 11.37 0.50 30.35
N PHE A 28 12.54 0.20 29.79
CA PHE A 28 12.88 0.51 28.39
C PHE A 28 12.82 -0.78 27.56
N LYS A 29 11.83 -0.86 26.68
CA LYS A 29 11.60 -2.04 25.84
C LYS A 29 12.00 -1.77 24.40
N ARG A 30 12.84 -2.63 23.84
CA ARG A 30 13.20 -2.59 22.42
C ARG A 30 12.11 -3.26 21.58
N THR A 31 11.79 -2.63 20.44
CA THR A 31 10.79 -3.10 19.47
C THR A 31 11.16 -2.61 18.07
N TYR A 32 10.39 -2.99 17.06
CA TYR A 32 10.43 -2.33 15.77
C TYR A 32 9.10 -1.64 15.44
N CYS A 33 9.15 -0.66 14.53
CA CYS A 33 7.98 0.09 14.08
C CYS A 33 7.11 -0.77 13.16
N LYS A 34 5.84 -0.94 13.52
CA LYS A 34 4.83 -1.72 12.76
C LYS A 34 3.90 -0.82 11.93
N VAL A 35 4.37 0.36 11.48
CA VAL A 35 3.58 1.28 10.65
C VAL A 35 3.79 1.03 9.16
N CYS A 36 5.01 0.71 8.75
CA CYS A 36 5.35 0.44 7.34
C CYS A 36 6.48 -0.59 7.24
N MET A 37 6.78 -1.03 6.02
CA MET A 37 7.73 -2.11 5.71
C MET A 37 9.20 -1.76 6.01
N THR A 38 9.51 -0.53 6.42
CA THR A 38 10.88 -0.16 6.85
C THR A 38 11.26 -0.79 8.19
N SER A 39 10.29 -1.13 9.03
CA SER A 39 10.48 -1.83 10.31
C SER A 39 11.59 -1.23 11.19
N CYS A 40 11.59 0.11 11.34
CA CYS A 40 12.65 0.83 12.07
C CYS A 40 12.73 0.40 13.52
N GLY A 41 13.94 0.19 14.05
CA GLY A 41 14.18 -0.10 15.45
C GLY A 41 13.79 1.04 16.38
N LEU A 42 13.06 0.71 17.44
CA LEU A 42 12.52 1.65 18.42
C LEU A 42 12.82 1.20 19.84
N ILE A 43 12.90 2.17 20.74
CA ILE A 43 12.89 1.96 22.19
C ILE A 43 11.68 2.68 22.75
N ALA A 44 10.83 1.93 23.46
CA ALA A 44 9.68 2.46 24.20
C ALA A 44 10.01 2.56 25.70
N GLU A 45 9.68 3.69 26.29
CA GLU A 45 9.67 3.92 27.72
C GLU A 45 8.27 3.60 28.23
N VAL A 46 8.14 2.58 29.09
CA VAL A 46 6.87 1.98 29.50
C VAL A 46 6.76 2.01 31.01
N ALA A 47 5.60 2.44 31.55
CA ALA A 47 5.30 2.39 32.96
C ALA A 47 4.32 1.25 33.26
N ASN A 48 4.65 0.39 34.22
CA ASN A 48 3.84 -0.71 34.75
C ASN A 48 3.29 -1.73 33.75
N ASP A 49 3.89 -1.84 32.55
CA ASP A 49 3.37 -2.61 31.41
C ASP A 49 1.99 -2.13 30.91
N GLU A 50 1.62 -0.88 31.17
CA GLU A 50 0.30 -0.32 30.86
C GLU A 50 0.37 1.00 30.09
N LYS A 51 1.34 1.86 30.42
CA LYS A 51 1.46 3.21 29.84
C LYS A 51 2.71 3.31 28.97
N ILE A 52 2.59 3.78 27.73
CA ILE A 52 3.73 4.10 26.86
C ILE A 52 3.99 5.60 26.95
N LEU A 53 5.00 5.96 27.71
CA LEU A 53 5.34 7.36 28.00
C LEU A 53 6.02 8.03 26.81
N LYS A 54 6.92 7.30 26.14
CA LYS A 54 7.71 7.82 25.02
C LYS A 54 8.23 6.73 24.12
N VAL A 55 8.34 7.05 22.83
CA VAL A 55 8.98 6.20 21.83
C VAL A 55 10.07 6.97 21.09
N LYS A 56 11.27 6.41 20.98
CA LYS A 56 12.41 6.97 20.28
C LYS A 56 13.08 5.94 19.39
N ALA A 57 13.90 6.38 18.42
CA ALA A 57 14.71 5.47 17.60
C ALA A 57 15.73 4.72 18.46
N ASP A 58 15.95 3.45 18.16
CA ASP A 58 16.99 2.64 18.79
C ASP A 58 18.34 2.89 18.08
N PRO A 59 19.33 3.52 18.78
CA PRO A 59 20.64 3.82 18.18
C PRO A 59 21.42 2.56 17.84
N ASP A 60 21.19 1.45 18.56
CA ASP A 60 21.91 0.19 18.40
C ASP A 60 21.25 -0.78 17.43
N HIS A 61 20.13 -0.39 16.82
CA HIS A 61 19.42 -1.25 15.87
C HIS A 61 20.28 -1.49 14.62
N PRO A 62 20.61 -2.76 14.27
CA PRO A 62 21.64 -3.04 13.25
C PRO A 62 21.27 -2.48 11.88
N ILE A 63 19.98 -2.57 11.48
CA ILE A 63 19.53 -2.14 10.15
C ILE A 63 19.35 -0.63 10.08
N THR A 64 18.56 -0.02 10.98
CA THR A 64 18.16 1.39 10.86
C THR A 64 19.04 2.37 11.63
N GLN A 65 19.96 1.89 12.50
CA GLN A 65 21.04 2.65 13.11
C GLN A 65 20.60 4.02 13.66
N GLY A 66 19.63 4.01 14.58
CA GLY A 66 19.11 5.22 15.22
C GLY A 66 18.14 6.05 14.35
N TYR A 67 17.62 5.50 13.25
CA TYR A 67 16.64 6.19 12.44
C TYR A 67 15.20 5.76 12.78
N SER A 68 14.31 6.75 12.92
CA SER A 68 12.86 6.58 12.79
C SER A 68 12.21 7.89 12.33
N CYS A 69 11.12 7.79 11.59
CA CYS A 69 10.35 8.96 11.15
C CYS A 69 9.38 9.43 12.25
N PRO A 70 8.75 10.61 12.12
CA PRO A 70 7.77 11.09 13.10
C PRO A 70 6.62 10.12 13.36
N LYS A 71 6.13 9.41 12.33
CA LYS A 71 5.04 8.42 12.45
C LYS A 71 5.44 7.24 13.35
N GLY A 72 6.64 6.68 13.17
CA GLY A 72 7.14 5.60 14.01
C GLY A 72 7.31 6.01 15.47
N ARG A 73 7.74 7.25 15.74
CA ARG A 73 7.83 7.77 17.11
C ARG A 73 6.48 8.03 17.77
N ALA A 74 5.42 8.17 16.99
CA ALA A 74 4.04 8.38 17.47
C ALA A 74 3.29 7.06 17.73
N THR A 75 3.88 5.89 17.47
CA THR A 75 3.17 4.60 17.61
C THR A 75 2.71 4.32 19.03
N GLY A 76 3.43 4.78 20.06
CA GLY A 76 3.00 4.66 21.45
C GLY A 76 1.69 5.42 21.76
N GLN A 77 1.46 6.53 21.05
CA GLN A 77 0.26 7.35 21.26
C GLN A 77 -1.02 6.67 20.75
N ILE A 78 -0.90 5.71 19.83
CA ILE A 78 -2.05 4.92 19.31
C ILE A 78 -2.68 4.08 20.43
N HIS A 79 -1.90 3.67 21.42
CA HIS A 79 -2.42 2.93 22.58
C HIS A 79 -3.33 3.78 23.48
N HIS A 80 -3.16 5.08 23.52
CA HIS A 80 -3.83 6.00 24.41
C HIS A 80 -4.83 6.91 23.69
N LEU A 81 -5.53 6.41 22.66
CA LEU A 81 -6.56 7.19 21.97
C LEU A 81 -7.84 7.30 22.80
N ASP A 82 -8.48 8.47 22.77
CA ASP A 82 -9.69 8.79 23.54
C ASP A 82 -10.95 8.01 23.10
N HIS A 83 -11.01 7.57 21.86
CA HIS A 83 -12.09 6.76 21.28
C HIS A 83 -11.74 5.26 21.20
N ALA A 84 -10.93 4.77 22.15
CA ALA A 84 -10.49 3.38 22.18
C ALA A 84 -11.65 2.39 22.35
N ILE A 85 -11.66 1.33 21.56
CA ILE A 85 -12.57 0.19 21.71
C ILE A 85 -11.88 -0.81 22.64
N THR A 86 -12.54 -1.10 23.78
CA THR A 86 -12.01 -1.97 24.83
C THR A 86 -12.92 -3.14 25.18
N GLN A 87 -14.18 -3.12 24.68
CA GLN A 87 -15.19 -4.15 24.91
C GLN A 87 -15.80 -4.59 23.57
N PRO A 88 -16.20 -5.86 23.42
CA PRO A 88 -16.98 -6.29 22.27
C PRO A 88 -18.34 -5.56 22.24
N MET A 89 -18.78 -5.21 21.05
CA MET A 89 -20.04 -4.50 20.86
C MET A 89 -20.92 -5.18 19.81
N MET A 90 -22.22 -5.15 20.03
CA MET A 90 -23.22 -5.65 19.10
C MET A 90 -24.37 -4.65 18.96
N ARG A 91 -24.96 -4.55 17.76
CA ARG A 91 -26.12 -3.69 17.53
C ARG A 91 -27.40 -4.35 18.01
N LYS A 92 -28.04 -3.72 19.02
CA LYS A 92 -29.35 -4.13 19.57
C LYS A 92 -30.31 -2.95 19.47
N ASN A 93 -31.48 -3.17 18.88
CA ASN A 93 -32.50 -2.13 18.70
C ASN A 93 -32.00 -0.82 18.07
N GLY A 94 -31.07 -0.92 17.12
CA GLY A 94 -30.49 0.21 16.42
C GLY A 94 -29.25 0.84 17.08
N GLU A 95 -28.90 0.48 18.32
CA GLU A 95 -27.76 1.03 19.07
C GLU A 95 -26.65 -0.01 19.25
N LEU A 96 -25.38 0.41 19.18
CA LEU A 96 -24.23 -0.40 19.54
C LEU A 96 -24.11 -0.44 21.07
N VAL A 97 -24.16 -1.64 21.64
CA VAL A 97 -24.04 -1.86 23.09
C VAL A 97 -22.90 -2.82 23.41
N GLU A 98 -22.21 -2.61 24.51
CA GLU A 98 -21.21 -3.52 25.03
C GLU A 98 -21.85 -4.85 25.44
N VAL A 99 -21.20 -5.97 25.09
CA VAL A 99 -21.62 -7.34 25.36
C VAL A 99 -20.44 -8.21 25.75
N SER A 100 -20.69 -9.43 26.22
CA SER A 100 -19.61 -10.39 26.45
C SER A 100 -19.05 -10.97 25.15
N TRP A 101 -17.83 -11.52 25.21
CA TRP A 101 -17.25 -12.25 24.08
C TRP A 101 -18.10 -13.40 23.62
N ASP A 102 -18.66 -14.20 24.54
CA ASP A 102 -19.52 -15.34 24.17
C ASP A 102 -20.77 -14.87 23.42
N GLU A 103 -21.46 -13.83 23.94
CA GLU A 103 -22.68 -13.32 23.31
C GLU A 103 -22.40 -12.79 21.88
N VAL A 104 -21.33 -12.01 21.69
CA VAL A 104 -21.00 -11.44 20.37
C VAL A 104 -20.59 -12.50 19.38
N LEU A 105 -19.78 -13.47 19.81
CA LEU A 105 -19.28 -14.54 18.93
C LEU A 105 -20.37 -15.54 18.56
N ASP A 106 -21.30 -15.86 19.49
CA ASP A 106 -22.44 -16.74 19.22
C ASP A 106 -23.40 -16.10 18.20
N ASP A 107 -23.66 -14.79 18.31
CA ASP A 107 -24.52 -14.08 17.33
C ASP A 107 -23.83 -14.02 15.95
N ILE A 108 -22.53 -13.70 15.90
CA ILE A 108 -21.78 -13.71 14.63
C ILE A 108 -21.80 -15.09 14.00
N GLY A 109 -21.47 -16.16 14.77
CA GLY A 109 -21.46 -17.53 14.26
C GLY A 109 -22.80 -17.94 13.68
N LYS A 110 -23.89 -17.68 14.41
CA LYS A 110 -25.26 -17.97 13.98
C LYS A 110 -25.64 -17.20 12.71
N ARG A 111 -25.35 -15.90 12.63
CA ARG A 111 -25.67 -15.08 11.44
C ARG A 111 -24.82 -15.46 10.24
N LEU A 112 -23.52 -15.69 10.45
CA LEU A 112 -22.63 -16.16 9.38
C LEU A 112 -23.12 -17.48 8.79
N ARG A 113 -23.48 -18.46 9.66
CA ARG A 113 -24.03 -19.74 9.20
C ARG A 113 -25.33 -19.53 8.42
N ALA A 114 -26.23 -18.68 8.90
CA ALA A 114 -27.49 -18.36 8.21
C ALA A 114 -27.27 -17.72 6.84
N VAL A 115 -26.31 -16.80 6.70
CA VAL A 115 -25.93 -16.18 5.42
C VAL A 115 -25.40 -17.25 4.46
N ILE A 116 -24.49 -18.12 4.91
CA ILE A 116 -23.92 -19.19 4.09
C ILE A 116 -25.00 -20.17 3.64
N ASP A 117 -25.93 -20.58 4.53
CA ASP A 117 -26.99 -21.53 4.22
C ASP A 117 -28.02 -20.94 3.25
N THR A 118 -28.25 -19.63 3.28
CA THR A 118 -29.30 -18.95 2.48
C THR A 118 -28.76 -18.50 1.13
N HIS A 119 -27.55 -17.93 1.11
CA HIS A 119 -26.98 -17.21 -0.04
C HIS A 119 -25.70 -17.85 -0.60
N GLY A 120 -25.16 -18.85 0.09
CA GLY A 120 -23.88 -19.49 -0.28
C GLY A 120 -22.65 -18.76 0.29
N PRO A 121 -21.49 -19.44 0.32
CA PRO A 121 -20.27 -18.87 0.89
C PRO A 121 -19.73 -17.66 0.09
N ASP A 122 -20.03 -17.56 -1.20
CA ASP A 122 -19.61 -16.44 -2.06
C ASP A 122 -20.32 -15.12 -1.71
N SER A 123 -21.38 -15.17 -0.88
CA SER A 123 -22.05 -13.97 -0.35
C SER A 123 -21.35 -13.37 0.89
N VAL A 124 -20.27 -13.98 1.35
CA VAL A 124 -19.46 -13.52 2.48
C VAL A 124 -18.21 -12.87 1.94
N GLY A 125 -18.10 -11.55 2.01
CA GLY A 125 -16.89 -10.82 1.64
C GLY A 125 -15.98 -10.57 2.83
N MET A 126 -14.69 -10.33 2.55
CA MET A 126 -13.73 -9.92 3.56
C MET A 126 -12.79 -8.83 3.03
N TYR A 127 -12.44 -7.91 3.91
CA TYR A 127 -11.40 -6.90 3.67
C TYR A 127 -10.43 -6.89 4.83
N PHE A 128 -9.15 -6.89 4.56
CA PHE A 128 -8.16 -6.59 5.58
C PHE A 128 -7.38 -5.30 5.25
N GLY A 129 -7.20 -4.46 6.24
CA GLY A 129 -6.32 -3.30 6.16
C GLY A 129 -4.94 -3.57 6.75
N SER A 130 -4.13 -2.51 6.88
CA SER A 130 -2.78 -2.62 7.46
C SER A 130 -2.79 -3.12 8.92
N GLY A 131 -3.91 -2.98 9.63
CA GLY A 131 -4.07 -3.47 11.01
C GLY A 131 -3.86 -4.98 11.11
N LEU A 132 -4.54 -5.76 10.24
CA LEU A 132 -4.37 -7.21 10.16
C LEU A 132 -3.19 -7.59 9.26
N GLY A 133 -2.96 -6.88 8.15
CA GLY A 133 -1.86 -7.18 7.23
C GLY A 133 -0.47 -7.18 7.90
N LEU A 134 -0.32 -6.45 9.02
CA LEU A 134 0.88 -6.39 9.85
C LEU A 134 0.73 -7.20 11.16
N ASP A 135 -0.24 -8.11 11.24
CA ASP A 135 -0.45 -9.09 12.30
C ASP A 135 -0.20 -10.48 11.71
N SER A 136 0.97 -11.05 11.98
CA SER A 136 1.39 -12.31 11.35
C SER A 136 0.46 -13.49 11.66
N ALA A 137 0.04 -13.63 12.91
CA ALA A 137 -0.87 -14.67 13.35
C ALA A 137 -2.32 -14.40 12.91
N GLY A 138 -2.78 -13.14 13.02
CA GLY A 138 -4.11 -12.72 12.59
C GLY A 138 -4.32 -12.90 11.09
N TYR A 139 -3.35 -12.49 10.29
CA TYR A 139 -3.38 -12.70 8.84
C TYR A 139 -3.41 -14.19 8.46
N SER A 140 -2.64 -15.03 9.14
CA SER A 140 -2.66 -16.48 8.89
C SER A 140 -4.02 -17.09 9.18
N MET A 141 -4.72 -16.60 10.20
CA MET A 141 -6.07 -17.10 10.53
C MET A 141 -7.13 -16.55 9.55
N GLU A 142 -6.97 -15.30 9.03
CA GLU A 142 -7.81 -14.78 7.97
C GLU A 142 -7.68 -15.62 6.69
N GLU A 143 -6.47 -16.03 6.31
CA GLU A 143 -6.24 -16.95 5.20
C GLU A 143 -6.89 -18.33 5.43
N ALA A 144 -6.93 -18.81 6.69
CA ALA A 144 -7.65 -20.03 7.03
C ALA A 144 -9.17 -19.86 6.89
N PHE A 145 -9.70 -18.71 7.30
CA PHE A 145 -11.11 -18.35 7.13
C PHE A 145 -11.49 -18.25 5.65
N TYR A 146 -10.67 -17.58 4.85
CA TYR A 146 -10.81 -17.48 3.40
C TYR A 146 -10.93 -18.88 2.74
N LYS A 147 -10.00 -19.77 3.07
CA LYS A 147 -10.00 -21.15 2.56
C LYS A 147 -11.20 -21.98 3.05
N ALA A 148 -11.61 -21.78 4.30
CA ALA A 148 -12.76 -22.48 4.88
C ALA A 148 -14.09 -22.12 4.19
N LEU A 149 -14.20 -20.91 3.64
CA LEU A 149 -15.34 -20.47 2.84
C LEU A 149 -15.27 -20.90 1.37
N GLY A 150 -14.14 -21.46 0.90
CA GLY A 150 -13.99 -21.89 -0.49
C GLY A 150 -13.63 -20.74 -1.44
N THR A 151 -12.79 -19.81 -1.00
CA THR A 151 -12.31 -18.65 -1.78
C THR A 151 -13.40 -17.63 -2.14
N PRO A 152 -14.06 -17.01 -1.14
CA PRO A 152 -15.09 -15.99 -1.34
C PRO A 152 -14.50 -14.65 -1.83
N PRO A 153 -15.33 -13.62 -2.07
CA PRO A 153 -14.85 -12.27 -2.40
C PRO A 153 -13.86 -11.73 -1.36
N LYS A 154 -12.63 -11.45 -1.79
CA LYS A 154 -11.57 -10.89 -0.96
C LYS A 154 -11.12 -9.53 -1.51
N PHE A 155 -10.97 -8.57 -0.60
CA PHE A 155 -10.52 -7.22 -0.90
C PHE A 155 -9.32 -6.90 -0.01
N THR A 156 -8.29 -6.29 -0.59
CA THR A 156 -7.10 -5.90 0.16
C THR A 156 -6.55 -4.56 -0.31
N PRO A 157 -5.63 -3.94 0.43
CA PRO A 157 -4.95 -2.73 -0.04
C PRO A 157 -4.21 -2.91 -1.37
N LEU A 158 -3.95 -4.15 -1.82
CA LEU A 158 -3.31 -4.44 -3.10
C LEU A 158 -3.99 -3.69 -4.25
N THR A 159 -5.33 -3.75 -4.31
CA THR A 159 -6.11 -3.10 -5.37
C THR A 159 -6.36 -1.60 -5.14
N ASN A 160 -5.80 -1.03 -4.07
CA ASN A 160 -5.87 0.41 -3.77
C ASN A 160 -4.53 1.15 -3.91
N ASP A 161 -3.38 0.44 -3.97
CA ASP A 161 -2.09 1.14 -3.99
C ASP A 161 -0.95 0.43 -4.74
N THR A 162 -1.01 -0.89 -4.93
CA THR A 162 0.17 -1.68 -5.34
C THR A 162 -0.06 -2.53 -6.58
N THR A 163 -1.25 -2.58 -7.13
CA THR A 163 -1.69 -3.47 -8.21
C THR A 163 -0.66 -3.58 -9.33
N ALA A 164 -0.26 -2.46 -9.92
CA ALA A 164 0.63 -2.44 -11.08
C ALA A 164 1.95 -3.18 -10.84
N LYS A 165 2.59 -3.01 -9.68
CA LYS A 165 3.90 -3.66 -9.41
C LYS A 165 3.79 -5.17 -9.32
N VAL A 166 2.77 -5.66 -8.63
CA VAL A 166 2.54 -7.11 -8.45
C VAL A 166 2.12 -7.74 -9.78
N MET A 167 1.24 -7.07 -10.51
CA MET A 167 0.78 -7.50 -11.82
C MET A 167 1.93 -7.63 -12.83
N ILE A 168 2.79 -6.62 -12.93
CA ILE A 168 3.94 -6.62 -13.84
C ILE A 168 4.92 -7.74 -13.49
N ALA A 169 5.18 -8.00 -12.20
CA ALA A 169 5.99 -9.13 -11.78
C ALA A 169 5.38 -10.47 -12.24
N GLY A 170 4.08 -10.65 -12.04
CA GLY A 170 3.36 -11.85 -12.48
C GLY A 170 3.36 -12.01 -14.00
N ALA A 171 3.07 -10.94 -14.75
CA ALA A 171 2.95 -10.97 -16.21
C ALA A 171 4.30 -11.16 -16.92
N MET A 172 5.36 -10.47 -16.46
CA MET A 172 6.66 -10.52 -17.12
C MET A 172 7.56 -11.66 -16.65
N ALA A 173 7.49 -12.03 -15.34
CA ALA A 173 8.34 -13.06 -14.77
C ALA A 173 7.60 -14.38 -14.46
N LYS A 174 6.29 -14.43 -14.66
CA LYS A 174 5.42 -15.57 -14.25
C LYS A 174 5.56 -15.93 -12.78
N PHE A 175 5.95 -14.95 -11.94
CA PHE A 175 6.14 -15.13 -10.52
C PHE A 175 5.98 -13.81 -9.76
N TYR A 176 5.00 -13.75 -8.87
CA TYR A 176 4.71 -12.53 -8.09
C TYR A 176 5.80 -12.14 -7.08
N GLY A 177 6.68 -13.08 -6.70
CA GLY A 177 7.76 -12.85 -5.74
C GLY A 177 8.91 -11.99 -6.26
N ILE A 178 8.93 -11.63 -7.56
CA ILE A 178 9.93 -10.71 -8.11
C ILE A 178 9.62 -9.29 -7.62
N ASN A 179 10.43 -8.84 -6.66
CA ASN A 179 10.32 -7.49 -6.09
C ASN A 179 11.70 -6.81 -6.09
N PRO A 180 12.06 -6.12 -7.20
CA PRO A 180 13.36 -5.50 -7.36
C PRO A 180 13.59 -4.37 -6.34
N LYS A 181 14.81 -4.29 -5.81
CA LYS A 181 15.28 -3.30 -4.85
C LYS A 181 16.49 -2.56 -5.42
N THR A 182 16.54 -1.25 -5.26
CA THR A 182 17.70 -0.46 -5.67
C THR A 182 18.93 -0.78 -4.82
N ASP A 183 20.07 -1.05 -5.44
CA ASP A 183 21.36 -1.15 -4.76
C ASP A 183 21.90 0.26 -4.47
N TYR A 184 21.36 0.88 -3.43
CA TYR A 184 21.70 2.27 -3.06
C TYR A 184 23.18 2.48 -2.73
N ASP A 185 23.89 1.45 -2.28
CA ASP A 185 25.31 1.53 -1.95
C ASP A 185 26.19 1.74 -3.18
N ASN A 186 25.80 1.17 -4.32
CA ASN A 186 26.59 1.20 -5.55
C ASN A 186 25.90 1.95 -6.71
N CYS A 187 24.60 2.25 -6.62
CA CYS A 187 23.81 2.87 -7.67
C CYS A 187 24.39 4.22 -8.11
N GLN A 188 24.54 4.39 -9.44
CA GLN A 188 25.03 5.62 -10.08
C GLN A 188 23.90 6.46 -10.69
N MET A 189 22.73 5.88 -10.89
CA MET A 189 21.54 6.59 -11.36
C MET A 189 20.28 5.98 -10.78
N VAL A 190 19.43 6.82 -10.18
CA VAL A 190 18.09 6.44 -9.77
C VAL A 190 17.07 7.43 -10.33
N LEU A 191 16.03 6.89 -10.95
CA LEU A 191 14.88 7.65 -11.46
C LEU A 191 13.66 7.33 -10.59
N TYR A 192 13.10 8.35 -9.96
CA TYR A 192 11.85 8.26 -9.20
C TYR A 192 10.68 8.74 -10.07
N VAL A 193 9.64 7.92 -10.20
CA VAL A 193 8.45 8.24 -11.01
C VAL A 193 7.21 8.18 -10.12
N GLY A 194 6.57 9.33 -9.89
CA GLY A 194 5.39 9.46 -9.05
C GLY A 194 5.58 8.95 -7.61
N THR A 195 6.79 9.11 -7.07
CA THR A 195 7.14 8.67 -5.71
C THR A 195 8.05 9.67 -5.00
N ASN A 196 7.79 9.88 -3.71
CA ASN A 196 8.55 10.82 -2.87
C ASN A 196 9.10 10.09 -1.62
N PRO A 197 10.23 9.35 -1.72
CA PRO A 197 10.79 8.59 -0.61
C PRO A 197 11.16 9.45 0.60
N MET A 198 11.42 10.74 0.43
CA MET A 198 11.67 11.67 1.54
C MET A 198 10.48 11.80 2.50
N VAL A 199 9.27 11.51 2.03
CA VAL A 199 8.01 11.52 2.80
C VAL A 199 7.49 10.11 3.06
N SER A 200 7.43 9.27 2.01
CA SER A 200 6.81 7.94 2.07
C SER A 200 7.76 6.83 2.52
N HIS A 201 9.07 7.02 2.48
CA HIS A 201 10.10 5.99 2.67
C HIS A 201 10.05 4.90 1.59
N ALA A 202 9.75 5.31 0.35
CA ALA A 202 9.50 4.50 -0.84
C ALA A 202 8.23 3.64 -0.77
N HIS A 203 7.96 2.90 -1.83
CA HIS A 203 6.76 2.07 -1.98
C HIS A 203 7.19 0.64 -2.33
N ASN A 204 6.79 -0.33 -1.51
CA ASN A 204 7.24 -1.73 -1.56
C ASN A 204 8.76 -1.93 -1.42
N THR A 205 9.45 -0.92 -0.91
CA THR A 205 10.86 -0.98 -0.55
C THR A 205 11.04 -0.16 0.72
N GLY A 206 11.27 -0.82 1.83
CA GLY A 206 11.43 -0.14 3.12
C GLY A 206 12.73 0.67 3.16
N MET A 207 12.70 1.94 2.78
CA MET A 207 13.87 2.82 2.73
C MET A 207 14.01 3.64 4.01
N PHE A 208 15.06 3.44 4.78
CA PHE A 208 15.39 4.30 5.93
C PHE A 208 16.42 5.38 5.55
N LYS A 209 16.42 6.50 6.27
CA LYS A 209 17.34 7.65 6.02
C LYS A 209 17.40 8.10 4.55
N PRO A 210 16.25 8.28 3.84
CA PRO A 210 16.27 8.50 2.40
C PRO A 210 17.17 9.64 1.96
N GLY A 211 17.21 10.76 2.68
CA GLY A 211 18.11 11.87 2.35
C GLY A 211 19.61 11.53 2.41
N ASN A 212 20.02 10.55 3.21
CA ASN A 212 21.43 10.12 3.25
C ASN A 212 21.79 9.34 1.99
N TRP A 213 20.90 8.46 1.52
CA TRP A 213 21.09 7.68 0.29
C TRP A 213 21.19 8.61 -0.93
N LEU A 214 20.25 9.55 -1.06
CA LEU A 214 20.27 10.52 -2.17
C LEU A 214 21.53 11.38 -2.18
N LYS A 215 21.96 11.86 -1.00
CA LYS A 215 23.23 12.60 -0.86
C LYS A 215 24.44 11.73 -1.22
N ALA A 216 24.45 10.45 -0.84
CA ALA A 216 25.55 9.54 -1.13
C ALA A 216 25.66 9.27 -2.65
N ILE A 217 24.53 9.07 -3.37
CA ILE A 217 24.51 8.97 -4.83
C ILE A 217 25.15 10.21 -5.45
N ASN A 218 24.69 11.41 -5.10
CA ASN A 218 25.20 12.66 -5.64
C ASN A 218 26.70 12.86 -5.31
N LYS A 219 27.13 12.54 -4.07
CA LYS A 219 28.53 12.71 -3.62
C LYS A 219 29.51 11.85 -4.41
N ARG A 220 29.10 10.64 -4.83
CA ARG A 220 29.95 9.75 -5.67
C ARG A 220 29.84 10.06 -7.17
N GLY A 221 29.24 11.19 -7.55
CA GLY A 221 29.08 11.63 -8.93
C GLY A 221 27.93 10.92 -9.68
N GLY A 222 27.04 10.24 -8.96
CA GLY A 222 25.81 9.67 -9.51
C GLY A 222 24.73 10.73 -9.75
N GLU A 223 23.57 10.30 -10.25
CA GLU A 223 22.47 11.18 -10.64
C GLU A 223 21.14 10.69 -10.06
N VAL A 224 20.41 11.60 -9.45
CA VAL A 224 18.99 11.39 -9.08
C VAL A 224 18.13 12.12 -10.11
N TRP A 225 17.12 11.45 -10.63
CA TRP A 225 16.13 12.01 -11.55
C TRP A 225 14.72 11.81 -10.97
N VAL A 226 13.82 12.73 -11.28
CA VAL A 226 12.42 12.67 -10.81
C VAL A 226 11.46 13.01 -11.93
N ILE A 227 10.43 12.17 -12.11
CA ILE A 227 9.24 12.48 -12.89
C ILE A 227 8.08 12.62 -11.90
N ASP A 228 7.58 13.83 -11.69
CA ASP A 228 6.49 14.14 -10.76
C ASP A 228 5.92 15.54 -11.10
N PRO A 229 4.60 15.75 -11.13
CA PRO A 229 4.03 17.07 -11.39
C PRO A 229 4.36 18.12 -10.32
N VAL A 230 4.81 17.68 -9.15
CA VAL A 230 5.22 18.49 -8.01
C VAL A 230 6.74 18.44 -7.86
N ARG A 231 7.39 19.55 -7.61
CA ARG A 231 8.80 19.53 -7.19
C ARG A 231 8.89 19.10 -5.72
N THR A 232 8.86 17.78 -5.53
CA THR A 232 8.84 17.14 -4.21
C THR A 232 10.14 17.34 -3.43
N GLU A 233 10.14 16.97 -2.13
CA GLU A 233 11.36 16.97 -1.31
C GLU A 233 12.45 16.06 -1.90
N THR A 234 12.08 15.00 -2.62
CA THR A 234 13.03 14.14 -3.34
C THR A 234 13.61 14.87 -4.55
N ALA A 235 12.82 15.65 -5.27
CA ALA A 235 13.28 16.44 -6.41
C ALA A 235 14.32 17.52 -6.04
N ASN A 236 14.41 17.91 -4.78
CA ASN A 236 15.49 18.81 -4.30
C ASN A 236 16.88 18.17 -4.33
N PHE A 237 16.99 16.85 -4.47
CA PHE A 237 18.25 16.14 -4.67
C PHE A 237 18.49 15.80 -6.14
N ALA A 238 17.50 16.02 -7.00
CA ALA A 238 17.56 15.60 -8.40
C ALA A 238 18.43 16.54 -9.25
N LYS A 239 19.16 15.93 -10.17
CA LYS A 239 19.84 16.63 -11.27
C LYS A 239 18.86 17.06 -12.34
N GLY A 240 17.83 16.22 -12.63
CA GLY A 240 16.75 16.52 -13.56
C GLY A 240 15.39 16.25 -12.93
N HIS A 241 14.42 17.13 -13.23
CA HIS A 241 13.03 17.01 -12.81
C HIS A 241 12.11 17.27 -14.00
N ILE A 242 11.30 16.27 -14.34
CA ILE A 242 10.33 16.31 -15.43
C ILE A 242 8.93 16.39 -14.82
N ALA A 243 8.27 17.53 -14.98
CA ALA A 243 6.92 17.74 -14.46
C ALA A 243 5.87 17.21 -15.45
N ALA A 244 5.80 15.91 -15.67
CA ALA A 244 4.86 15.28 -16.57
C ALA A 244 3.40 15.52 -16.15
N TYR A 245 2.48 15.55 -17.12
CA TYR A 245 1.05 15.60 -16.83
C TYR A 245 0.62 14.29 -16.14
N PRO A 246 -0.09 14.35 -15.02
CA PRO A 246 -0.46 13.16 -14.26
C PRO A 246 -1.13 12.09 -15.10
N GLY A 247 -0.69 10.84 -14.93
CA GLY A 247 -1.17 9.71 -15.69
C GLY A 247 -0.63 9.61 -17.12
N ARG A 248 0.43 10.37 -17.45
CA ARG A 248 1.11 10.32 -18.75
C ARG A 248 2.63 10.09 -18.64
N ASP A 249 3.09 9.63 -17.48
CA ASP A 249 4.49 9.28 -17.23
C ASP A 249 4.98 8.19 -18.20
N TYR A 250 4.09 7.26 -18.55
CA TYR A 250 4.39 6.18 -19.51
C TYR A 250 4.83 6.69 -20.87
N ALA A 251 4.35 7.86 -21.31
CA ALA A 251 4.72 8.41 -22.62
C ALA A 251 6.22 8.73 -22.69
N VAL A 252 6.78 9.31 -21.63
CA VAL A 252 8.22 9.56 -21.49
C VAL A 252 9.00 8.24 -21.56
N LEU A 253 8.56 7.24 -20.76
CA LEU A 253 9.28 5.97 -20.64
C LEU A 253 9.17 5.11 -21.89
N ALA A 254 8.02 5.10 -22.57
CA ALA A 254 7.81 4.39 -23.82
C ALA A 254 8.77 4.88 -24.93
N TRP A 255 8.92 6.21 -25.05
CA TRP A 255 9.89 6.77 -25.96
C TRP A 255 11.33 6.39 -25.59
N VAL A 256 11.69 6.44 -24.30
CA VAL A 256 13.01 5.99 -23.84
C VAL A 256 13.26 4.52 -24.19
N VAL A 257 12.27 3.63 -24.04
CA VAL A 257 12.37 2.21 -24.45
C VAL A 257 12.64 2.11 -25.95
N ARG A 258 11.87 2.84 -26.77
CA ARG A 258 12.04 2.87 -28.22
C ARG A 258 13.46 3.27 -28.63
N GLU A 259 14.04 4.29 -28.00
CA GLU A 259 15.40 4.75 -28.26
C GLU A 259 16.46 3.72 -27.84
N ILE A 260 16.30 3.10 -26.67
CA ILE A 260 17.18 2.02 -26.20
C ILE A 260 17.17 0.84 -27.20
N LEU A 261 16.00 0.48 -27.72
CA LEU A 261 15.87 -0.58 -28.72
C LEU A 261 16.56 -0.23 -30.04
N ALA A 262 16.71 1.06 -30.37
CA ALA A 262 17.38 1.56 -31.57
C ALA A 262 18.90 1.70 -31.41
N ASP A 263 19.43 1.78 -30.19
CA ASP A 263 20.87 2.06 -29.92
C ASP A 263 21.84 0.92 -30.31
N GLY A 264 21.34 -0.27 -30.59
CA GLY A 264 22.20 -1.40 -30.98
C GLY A 264 22.08 -2.61 -30.06
N PRO A 265 23.16 -3.36 -29.82
CA PRO A 265 23.06 -4.58 -29.02
C PRO A 265 22.61 -4.31 -27.61
N LEU A 266 21.58 -5.04 -27.19
CA LEU A 266 21.07 -5.01 -25.80
C LEU A 266 21.86 -6.04 -24.97
N ASP A 267 21.95 -5.80 -23.68
CA ASP A 267 22.67 -6.66 -22.74
C ASP A 267 21.81 -7.05 -21.52
N PRO A 268 20.62 -7.63 -21.72
CA PRO A 268 19.81 -8.11 -20.62
C PRO A 268 20.53 -9.24 -19.90
N GLN A 269 20.52 -9.21 -18.55
CA GLN A 269 21.21 -10.23 -17.76
C GLN A 269 20.52 -11.61 -17.81
N GLN A 270 19.21 -11.63 -18.02
CA GLN A 270 18.42 -12.86 -18.17
C GLN A 270 17.84 -12.93 -19.58
N PRO A 271 17.48 -14.13 -20.07
CA PRO A 271 16.81 -14.30 -21.35
C PRO A 271 15.56 -13.43 -21.49
N VAL A 272 15.25 -12.99 -22.69
CA VAL A 272 14.06 -12.20 -23.01
C VAL A 272 13.25 -12.85 -24.13
N GLN A 273 11.92 -12.71 -24.07
CA GLN A 273 10.98 -13.20 -25.06
C GLN A 273 10.32 -12.01 -25.77
N ASN A 274 9.87 -12.19 -26.99
CA ASN A 274 9.08 -11.21 -27.76
C ASN A 274 9.78 -9.86 -28.04
N LEU A 275 11.11 -9.83 -28.12
CA LEU A 275 11.89 -8.60 -28.36
C LEU A 275 11.53 -7.93 -29.71
N ASP A 276 11.34 -8.70 -30.78
CA ASP A 276 10.99 -8.14 -32.11
C ASP A 276 9.54 -7.60 -32.11
N ARG A 277 8.64 -8.22 -31.35
CA ARG A 277 7.28 -7.71 -31.12
C ARG A 277 7.33 -6.34 -30.43
N LEU A 278 8.15 -6.20 -29.37
CA LEU A 278 8.37 -4.92 -28.69
C LEU A 278 8.93 -3.84 -29.63
N ARG A 279 9.92 -4.19 -30.46
CA ARG A 279 10.45 -3.26 -31.47
C ARG A 279 9.38 -2.77 -32.42
N ALA A 280 8.57 -3.69 -32.96
CA ALA A 280 7.49 -3.36 -33.87
C ALA A 280 6.42 -2.48 -33.21
N LEU A 281 6.08 -2.78 -31.97
CA LEU A 281 5.06 -2.07 -31.17
C LEU A 281 5.40 -0.59 -30.94
N LEU A 282 6.69 -0.26 -30.79
CA LEU A 282 7.17 1.10 -30.48
C LEU A 282 7.82 1.83 -31.66
N ALA A 283 7.92 1.20 -32.84
CA ALA A 283 8.73 1.70 -33.98
C ALA A 283 8.37 3.15 -34.39
N ASP A 284 7.10 3.51 -34.36
CA ASP A 284 6.55 4.80 -34.79
C ASP A 284 6.28 5.80 -33.64
N TYR A 285 6.70 5.47 -32.40
CA TYR A 285 6.46 6.32 -31.22
C TYR A 285 7.59 7.35 -31.06
N ASP A 286 7.43 8.51 -31.66
CA ASP A 286 8.47 9.53 -31.72
C ASP A 286 8.51 10.45 -30.48
N ARG A 287 9.60 11.24 -30.37
CA ARG A 287 9.85 12.15 -29.25
C ARG A 287 8.83 13.28 -29.13
N ALA A 288 8.45 13.86 -30.26
CA ALA A 288 7.53 14.99 -30.28
C ALA A 288 6.15 14.56 -29.74
N LYS A 289 5.65 13.41 -30.20
CA LYS A 289 4.41 12.81 -29.70
C LYS A 289 4.50 12.53 -28.20
N ALA A 290 5.57 11.89 -27.74
CA ALA A 290 5.77 11.60 -26.32
C ALA A 290 5.79 12.86 -25.46
N ALA A 291 6.49 13.90 -25.91
CA ALA A 291 6.59 15.19 -25.23
C ALA A 291 5.23 15.90 -25.14
N GLU A 292 4.44 15.91 -26.22
CA GLU A 292 3.11 16.50 -26.25
C GLU A 292 2.15 15.75 -25.31
N ILE A 293 2.14 14.41 -25.33
CA ILE A 293 1.30 13.59 -24.46
C ILE A 293 1.67 13.83 -22.99
N ALA A 294 2.97 13.78 -22.65
CA ALA A 294 3.46 14.08 -21.31
C ALA A 294 3.31 15.57 -20.95
N GLY A 295 3.15 16.44 -21.94
CA GLY A 295 3.04 17.89 -21.78
C GLY A 295 4.31 18.53 -21.25
N VAL A 296 5.47 18.12 -21.75
CA VAL A 296 6.80 18.59 -21.34
C VAL A 296 7.65 18.92 -22.58
N PRO A 297 8.70 19.75 -22.44
CA PRO A 297 9.62 20.03 -23.54
C PRO A 297 10.35 18.76 -24.02
N GLU A 298 10.53 18.63 -25.35
CA GLU A 298 11.26 17.51 -25.97
C GLU A 298 12.70 17.39 -25.45
N GLU A 299 13.32 18.51 -25.12
CA GLU A 299 14.69 18.59 -24.63
C GLU A 299 14.84 17.84 -23.28
N GLN A 300 13.83 17.90 -22.42
CA GLN A 300 13.86 17.17 -21.12
C GLN A 300 13.83 15.66 -21.32
N LEU A 301 13.12 15.16 -22.32
CA LEU A 301 13.14 13.76 -22.68
C LEU A 301 14.53 13.34 -23.15
N GLN A 302 15.15 14.15 -24.03
CA GLN A 302 16.49 13.92 -24.53
C GLN A 302 17.53 13.92 -23.41
N GLU A 303 17.47 14.88 -22.49
CA GLU A 303 18.37 14.95 -21.34
C GLU A 303 18.29 13.70 -20.45
N LEU A 304 17.09 13.18 -20.21
CA LEU A 304 16.88 11.93 -19.49
C LEU A 304 17.50 10.74 -20.22
N LEU A 305 17.23 10.62 -21.52
CA LEU A 305 17.79 9.55 -22.36
C LEU A 305 19.32 9.59 -22.37
N ASP A 306 19.92 10.78 -22.52
CA ASP A 306 21.37 10.95 -22.50
C ASP A 306 21.98 10.59 -21.14
N ALA A 307 21.25 10.84 -20.04
CA ALA A 307 21.66 10.40 -18.72
C ALA A 307 21.65 8.87 -18.61
N ILE A 308 20.59 8.22 -19.11
CA ILE A 308 20.49 6.76 -19.14
C ILE A 308 21.61 6.15 -19.99
N ARG A 309 21.84 6.66 -21.20
CA ARG A 309 22.91 6.20 -22.11
C ARG A 309 24.32 6.34 -21.47
N ARG A 310 24.53 7.44 -20.74
CA ARG A 310 25.80 7.70 -20.05
C ARG A 310 26.04 6.75 -18.88
N ARG A 311 24.98 6.43 -18.13
CA ARG A 311 25.08 5.62 -16.91
C ARG A 311 24.96 4.12 -17.18
N LYS A 312 24.19 3.73 -18.18
CA LYS A 312 23.88 2.34 -18.59
C LYS A 312 23.12 1.57 -17.49
N ILE A 313 23.75 1.34 -16.34
CA ILE A 313 23.11 0.68 -15.18
C ILE A 313 22.39 1.73 -14.33
N LEU A 314 21.09 1.50 -14.07
CA LEU A 314 20.25 2.41 -13.31
C LEU A 314 19.18 1.65 -12.53
N ALA A 315 18.54 2.35 -11.59
CA ALA A 315 17.32 1.89 -10.95
C ALA A 315 16.16 2.85 -11.25
N ILE A 316 14.96 2.32 -11.46
CA ILE A 316 13.72 3.10 -11.58
C ILE A 316 12.77 2.66 -10.47
N GLU A 317 12.37 3.62 -9.65
CA GLU A 317 11.42 3.43 -8.55
C GLU A 317 10.09 4.12 -8.90
N THR A 318 9.04 3.35 -9.07
CA THR A 318 7.69 3.88 -9.28
C THR A 318 6.92 3.95 -7.96
N GLY A 319 5.97 4.86 -7.84
CA GLY A 319 5.17 5.02 -6.62
C GLY A 319 3.66 4.97 -6.85
N THR A 320 2.92 5.25 -5.78
CA THR A 320 1.45 5.32 -5.84
C THR A 320 0.94 6.46 -6.70
N GLY A 321 1.74 7.53 -6.87
CA GLY A 321 1.39 8.64 -7.77
C GLY A 321 1.18 8.19 -9.22
N THR A 322 1.97 7.21 -9.68
CA THR A 322 1.78 6.55 -10.98
C THR A 322 0.73 5.45 -10.92
N GLY A 323 0.84 4.50 -9.96
CA GLY A 323 -0.04 3.34 -9.88
C GLY A 323 -1.52 3.69 -9.72
N MET A 324 -1.82 4.81 -9.05
CA MET A 324 -3.19 5.32 -8.83
C MET A 324 -3.69 6.26 -9.95
N SER A 325 -2.99 6.33 -11.07
CA SER A 325 -3.33 7.18 -12.23
C SER A 325 -3.70 6.32 -13.44
N PRO A 326 -4.49 6.83 -14.38
CA PRO A 326 -4.63 6.21 -15.69
C PRO A 326 -3.24 5.97 -16.33
N GLY A 327 -3.03 4.79 -16.92
CA GLY A 327 -1.73 4.41 -17.49
C GLY A 327 -0.65 4.03 -16.48
N GLY A 328 -1.02 3.83 -15.20
CA GLY A 328 -0.09 3.41 -14.15
C GLY A 328 0.59 2.07 -14.44
N ASN A 329 -0.15 1.09 -14.98
CA ASN A 329 0.41 -0.20 -15.41
C ASN A 329 1.46 -0.03 -16.50
N LEU A 330 1.17 0.78 -17.51
CA LEU A 330 2.08 1.08 -18.63
C LEU A 330 3.36 1.77 -18.11
N THR A 331 3.23 2.69 -17.15
CA THR A 331 4.39 3.35 -16.55
C THR A 331 5.30 2.34 -15.85
N VAL A 332 4.74 1.41 -15.07
CA VAL A 332 5.53 0.37 -14.39
C VAL A 332 6.12 -0.61 -15.40
N TRP A 333 5.37 -1.01 -16.42
CA TRP A 333 5.84 -1.88 -17.49
C TRP A 333 7.03 -1.27 -18.23
N PHE A 334 6.92 -0.03 -18.74
CA PHE A 334 8.03 0.62 -19.44
C PHE A 334 9.23 0.88 -18.52
N ALA A 335 9.02 1.17 -17.26
CA ALA A 335 10.11 1.27 -16.29
C ALA A 335 10.88 -0.06 -16.15
N TRP A 336 10.18 -1.19 -16.10
CA TRP A 336 10.81 -2.51 -16.06
C TRP A 336 11.51 -2.85 -17.37
N LEU A 337 10.90 -2.54 -18.51
CA LEU A 337 11.55 -2.71 -19.83
C LEU A 337 12.89 -1.95 -19.90
N ILE A 338 12.93 -0.69 -19.46
CA ILE A 338 14.21 0.06 -19.43
C ILE A 338 15.24 -0.69 -18.57
N MET A 339 14.90 -1.12 -17.37
CA MET A 339 15.81 -1.79 -16.47
C MET A 339 16.27 -3.17 -16.98
N ILE A 340 15.40 -3.91 -17.66
CA ILE A 340 15.74 -5.20 -18.29
C ILE A 340 16.66 -4.98 -19.48
N LEU A 341 16.28 -4.11 -20.41
CA LEU A 341 17.02 -3.88 -21.66
C LEU A 341 18.41 -3.24 -21.46
N THR A 342 18.58 -2.47 -20.39
CA THR A 342 19.88 -1.88 -19.99
C THR A 342 20.75 -2.84 -19.16
N GLY A 343 20.28 -4.06 -18.88
CA GLY A 343 20.99 -5.02 -18.04
C GLY A 343 21.06 -4.61 -16.55
N SER A 344 20.09 -3.83 -16.07
CA SER A 344 20.09 -3.29 -14.71
C SER A 344 19.45 -4.22 -13.66
N MET A 345 18.81 -5.32 -14.10
CA MET A 345 18.19 -6.31 -13.21
C MET A 345 19.22 -7.31 -12.70
N ASN A 346 19.20 -7.60 -11.41
CA ASN A 346 20.06 -8.56 -10.72
C ASN A 346 21.56 -8.27 -10.86
N VAL A 347 21.95 -7.00 -10.81
CA VAL A 347 23.36 -6.57 -10.93
C VAL A 347 23.74 -5.51 -9.90
N LYS A 348 25.03 -5.47 -9.56
CA LYS A 348 25.60 -4.45 -8.69
C LYS A 348 25.45 -3.05 -9.29
N GLY A 349 24.93 -2.11 -8.49
CA GLY A 349 24.66 -0.73 -8.92
C GLY A 349 23.33 -0.54 -9.64
N GLY A 350 22.62 -1.61 -9.97
CA GLY A 350 21.28 -1.63 -10.49
C GLY A 350 20.27 -2.08 -9.43
N LEU A 351 19.59 -3.18 -9.70
CA LEU A 351 18.59 -3.75 -8.81
C LEU A 351 19.00 -5.16 -8.37
N TRP A 352 18.69 -5.46 -7.13
CA TRP A 352 18.74 -6.82 -6.60
C TRP A 352 17.33 -7.32 -6.30
N ILE A 353 17.14 -8.63 -6.31
CA ILE A 353 15.84 -9.26 -6.08
C ILE A 353 15.88 -9.97 -4.74
N HIS A 354 14.94 -9.63 -3.86
CA HIS A 354 14.91 -10.11 -2.49
C HIS A 354 14.62 -11.63 -2.45
N PRO A 355 15.51 -12.44 -1.88
CA PRO A 355 15.37 -13.90 -1.90
C PRO A 355 14.36 -14.45 -0.88
N GLY A 356 13.79 -13.60 -0.02
CA GLY A 356 12.96 -13.99 1.13
C GLY A 356 13.78 -14.49 2.32
N ALA A 357 13.34 -14.16 3.52
CA ALA A 357 13.87 -14.68 4.77
C ALA A 357 12.85 -15.58 5.47
N LEU A 358 11.57 -15.22 5.42
CA LEU A 358 10.47 -16.06 5.93
C LEU A 358 10.20 -17.25 5.02
N PHE A 359 10.19 -17.01 3.72
CA PHE A 359 10.11 -18.06 2.70
C PHE A 359 11.29 -17.87 1.71
N PRO A 360 12.37 -18.66 1.84
CA PRO A 360 13.59 -18.49 1.05
C PRO A 360 13.41 -18.99 -0.40
N PHE A 361 13.11 -18.09 -1.34
CA PHE A 361 12.90 -18.43 -2.76
C PHE A 361 14.11 -19.13 -3.39
N ASP A 362 15.33 -18.74 -3.01
CA ASP A 362 16.58 -19.33 -3.48
C ASP A 362 16.74 -20.80 -3.09
N GLN A 363 16.19 -21.22 -1.95
CA GLN A 363 16.20 -22.63 -1.49
C GLN A 363 15.11 -23.46 -2.18
N PHE A 364 14.01 -22.84 -2.61
CA PHE A 364 12.86 -23.50 -3.19
C PHE A 364 12.64 -23.17 -4.67
N VAL A 365 13.63 -22.57 -5.35
CA VAL A 365 13.48 -22.05 -6.72
C VAL A 365 12.96 -23.10 -7.70
N ASP A 366 13.39 -24.36 -7.57
CA ASP A 366 12.98 -25.46 -8.46
C ASP A 366 11.51 -25.90 -8.26
N HIS A 367 10.91 -25.51 -7.12
CA HIS A 367 9.55 -25.85 -6.72
C HIS A 367 8.62 -24.64 -6.64
N LEU A 368 9.13 -23.42 -6.91
CA LEU A 368 8.28 -22.23 -6.94
C LEU A 368 7.19 -22.40 -8.00
N PRO A 369 5.92 -22.12 -7.66
CA PRO A 369 4.85 -22.18 -8.65
C PRO A 369 5.04 -21.07 -9.69
N LEU A 370 5.13 -21.44 -10.96
CA LEU A 370 5.06 -20.50 -12.07
C LEU A 370 3.59 -20.25 -12.42
N LEU A 371 3.27 -19.02 -12.77
CA LEU A 371 1.91 -18.63 -13.11
C LEU A 371 1.61 -18.93 -14.57
N ASP A 372 0.45 -19.53 -14.84
CA ASP A 372 -0.12 -19.62 -16.16
C ASP A 372 -0.67 -18.25 -16.63
N SER A 373 -1.22 -17.48 -15.69
CA SER A 373 -1.69 -16.10 -15.88
C SER A 373 -1.43 -15.26 -14.65
N ALA A 374 -1.09 -13.98 -14.84
CA ALA A 374 -1.02 -12.99 -13.77
C ALA A 374 -2.40 -12.49 -13.31
N PHE A 375 -3.46 -12.99 -13.91
CA PHE A 375 -4.82 -12.49 -13.67
C PHE A 375 -5.73 -13.60 -13.17
N THR A 376 -6.67 -13.21 -12.32
CA THR A 376 -7.74 -14.06 -11.80
C THR A 376 -9.10 -13.51 -12.27
N PRO A 377 -10.19 -14.28 -12.18
CA PRO A 377 -11.51 -13.81 -12.54
C PRO A 377 -11.90 -12.52 -11.83
N GLY A 378 -12.66 -11.68 -12.52
CA GLY A 378 -13.24 -10.47 -11.96
C GLY A 378 -14.40 -10.75 -11.02
N SER A 379 -14.99 -9.67 -10.49
CA SER A 379 -16.15 -9.73 -9.60
C SER A 379 -17.45 -10.01 -10.37
N HIS A 380 -18.55 -10.27 -9.65
CA HIS A 380 -19.88 -10.49 -10.27
C HIS A 380 -20.36 -9.26 -11.04
N VAL A 381 -20.20 -8.07 -10.46
CA VAL A 381 -20.65 -6.81 -11.07
C VAL A 381 -19.72 -6.28 -12.16
N ARG A 382 -18.44 -6.69 -12.15
CA ARG A 382 -17.43 -6.27 -13.12
C ARG A 382 -16.57 -7.46 -13.57
N PRO A 383 -17.16 -8.43 -14.29
CA PRO A 383 -16.43 -9.58 -14.82
C PRO A 383 -15.42 -9.19 -15.90
N ASP A 384 -15.53 -7.98 -16.47
CA ASP A 384 -14.63 -7.37 -17.43
C ASP A 384 -13.31 -6.85 -16.78
N VAL A 385 -13.33 -6.58 -15.48
CA VAL A 385 -12.15 -6.14 -14.71
C VAL A 385 -11.50 -7.34 -14.04
N LYS A 386 -10.23 -7.58 -14.38
CA LYS A 386 -9.49 -8.74 -13.88
C LYS A 386 -9.07 -8.55 -12.42
N GLY A 387 -9.07 -9.64 -11.63
CA GLY A 387 -8.49 -9.70 -10.30
C GLY A 387 -7.00 -10.06 -10.34
N ILE A 388 -6.32 -9.92 -9.20
CA ILE A 388 -4.92 -10.31 -9.01
C ILE A 388 -4.79 -11.01 -7.65
N LEU A 389 -4.11 -12.17 -7.60
CA LEU A 389 -3.96 -12.95 -6.37
C LEU A 389 -5.31 -13.34 -5.73
N ASN A 390 -6.35 -13.52 -6.53
CA ASN A 390 -7.75 -13.71 -6.12
C ASN A 390 -8.35 -12.52 -5.35
N ASP A 391 -7.70 -11.35 -5.34
CA ASP A 391 -8.28 -10.13 -4.82
C ASP A 391 -9.21 -9.50 -5.87
N TRP A 392 -10.39 -9.10 -5.42
CA TRP A 392 -11.29 -8.29 -6.21
C TRP A 392 -10.99 -6.79 -6.04
N PRO A 393 -11.29 -5.96 -7.06
CA PRO A 393 -11.12 -4.53 -6.93
C PRO A 393 -11.91 -3.95 -5.75
N CYS A 394 -11.27 -3.21 -4.86
CA CYS A 394 -11.98 -2.54 -3.76
C CYS A 394 -13.11 -1.63 -4.24
N ALA A 395 -12.99 -1.06 -5.44
CA ALA A 395 -13.99 -0.19 -6.03
C ALA A 395 -15.34 -0.89 -6.31
N VAL A 396 -15.36 -2.22 -6.48
CA VAL A 396 -16.62 -2.93 -6.78
C VAL A 396 -17.44 -3.27 -5.54
N LEU A 397 -16.86 -3.21 -4.34
CA LEU A 397 -17.52 -3.59 -3.09
C LEU A 397 -18.92 -2.96 -2.90
N PRO A 398 -19.13 -1.65 -3.09
CA PRO A 398 -20.46 -1.07 -2.93
C PRO A 398 -21.48 -1.67 -3.90
N GLN A 399 -21.09 -1.97 -5.14
CA GLN A 399 -21.98 -2.52 -6.15
C GLN A 399 -22.30 -4.00 -5.88
N GLU A 400 -21.34 -4.79 -5.40
CA GLU A 400 -21.59 -6.18 -4.99
C GLU A 400 -22.66 -6.27 -3.88
N ILE A 401 -22.59 -5.35 -2.90
CA ILE A 401 -23.61 -5.22 -1.85
C ILE A 401 -24.94 -4.71 -2.43
N GLU A 402 -24.92 -3.65 -3.23
CA GLU A 402 -26.11 -3.02 -3.80
C GLU A 402 -26.95 -3.99 -4.64
N GLN A 403 -26.29 -4.87 -5.39
CA GLN A 403 -26.92 -5.86 -6.27
C GLN A 403 -27.28 -7.17 -5.55
N GLY A 404 -26.97 -7.31 -4.25
CA GLY A 404 -27.32 -8.47 -3.45
C GLY A 404 -26.42 -9.71 -3.70
N TYR A 405 -25.24 -9.52 -4.23
CA TYR A 405 -24.24 -10.61 -4.29
C TYR A 405 -23.52 -10.79 -2.96
N MET A 406 -23.42 -9.74 -2.14
CA MET A 406 -22.78 -9.77 -0.83
C MET A 406 -23.76 -9.44 0.28
N HIS A 407 -23.88 -10.32 1.27
CA HIS A 407 -24.74 -10.24 2.44
C HIS A 407 -23.96 -10.08 3.76
N ALA A 408 -22.75 -10.57 3.83
CA ALA A 408 -21.87 -10.40 4.99
C ALA A 408 -20.52 -9.78 4.57
N LEU A 409 -20.00 -8.90 5.41
CA LEU A 409 -18.65 -8.33 5.24
C LEU A 409 -17.89 -8.38 6.56
N PHE A 410 -16.70 -8.99 6.54
CA PHE A 410 -15.74 -8.97 7.62
C PHE A 410 -14.64 -7.97 7.31
N ASN A 411 -14.56 -6.89 8.09
CA ASN A 411 -13.51 -5.89 7.99
C ASN A 411 -12.47 -6.09 9.09
N PHE A 412 -11.26 -6.43 8.71
CA PHE A 412 -10.17 -6.70 9.62
C PHE A 412 -9.16 -5.55 9.66
N GLY A 413 -9.36 -4.60 10.59
CA GLY A 413 -8.43 -3.49 10.81
C GLY A 413 -8.24 -2.58 9.60
N GLY A 414 -9.30 -2.33 8.85
CA GLY A 414 -9.30 -1.48 7.65
C GLY A 414 -10.24 -0.28 7.75
N HIS A 415 -9.82 0.86 7.23
CA HIS A 415 -10.61 2.10 7.26
C HIS A 415 -11.25 2.36 5.89
N LEU A 416 -12.41 1.72 5.60
CA LEU A 416 -13.05 1.73 4.28
C LEU A 416 -13.29 3.15 3.76
N PHE A 417 -13.87 4.05 4.57
CA PHE A 417 -14.21 5.42 4.16
C PHE A 417 -12.99 6.29 3.77
N ARG A 418 -11.78 5.91 4.21
CA ARG A 418 -10.55 6.63 3.85
C ARG A 418 -9.66 5.89 2.87
N SER A 419 -10.03 4.65 2.53
CA SER A 419 -9.23 3.79 1.63
C SER A 419 -9.93 3.48 0.31
N PHE A 420 -11.26 3.34 0.30
CA PHE A 420 -12.02 2.99 -0.89
C PHE A 420 -12.47 4.24 -1.65
N PRO A 421 -12.65 4.14 -2.97
CA PRO A 421 -13.25 5.23 -3.74
C PRO A 421 -14.74 5.36 -3.44
N ASP A 422 -15.32 6.51 -3.77
CA ASP A 422 -16.76 6.77 -3.73
C ASP A 422 -17.40 6.56 -2.36
N VAL A 423 -17.13 7.49 -1.45
CA VAL A 423 -17.67 7.47 -0.07
C VAL A 423 -19.19 7.34 -0.06
N LYS A 424 -19.90 8.03 -0.97
CA LYS A 424 -21.38 8.00 -1.04
C LYS A 424 -21.91 6.64 -1.43
N ALA A 425 -21.22 5.92 -2.32
CA ALA A 425 -21.58 4.56 -2.69
C ALA A 425 -21.46 3.61 -1.50
N LEU A 426 -20.40 3.75 -0.68
CA LEU A 426 -20.24 2.98 0.56
C LEU A 426 -21.36 3.29 1.56
N GLU A 427 -21.66 4.58 1.81
CA GLU A 427 -22.72 5.00 2.74
C GLU A 427 -24.09 4.39 2.38
N LYS A 428 -24.36 4.29 1.08
CA LYS A 428 -25.61 3.72 0.57
C LYS A 428 -25.64 2.19 0.63
N ALA A 429 -24.52 1.54 0.40
CA ALA A 429 -24.43 0.08 0.30
C ALA A 429 -24.37 -0.60 1.68
N LEU A 430 -23.50 -0.14 2.59
CA LEU A 430 -23.24 -0.80 3.88
C LEU A 430 -24.48 -1.11 4.72
N PRO A 431 -25.54 -0.25 4.79
CA PRO A 431 -26.75 -0.57 5.53
C PRO A 431 -27.56 -1.78 5.00
N LYS A 432 -27.23 -2.30 3.82
CA LYS A 432 -27.91 -3.46 3.22
C LYS A 432 -27.32 -4.80 3.63
N LEU A 433 -26.15 -4.79 4.29
CA LEU A 433 -25.55 -6.01 4.79
C LEU A 433 -26.33 -6.59 5.97
N ASP A 434 -26.59 -7.89 5.94
CA ASP A 434 -27.16 -8.64 7.05
C ASP A 434 -26.16 -8.76 8.21
N LEU A 435 -24.86 -8.82 7.90
CA LEU A 435 -23.78 -8.95 8.86
C LEU A 435 -22.57 -8.08 8.45
N LEU A 436 -22.23 -7.08 9.26
CA LEU A 436 -21.02 -6.29 9.13
C LEU A 436 -20.19 -6.38 10.41
N VAL A 437 -19.13 -7.17 10.40
CA VAL A 437 -18.21 -7.36 11.50
C VAL A 437 -16.96 -6.52 11.29
N ASN A 438 -16.60 -5.69 12.27
CA ASN A 438 -15.41 -4.85 12.24
C ASN A 438 -14.47 -5.19 13.40
N THR A 439 -13.25 -5.63 13.11
CA THR A 439 -12.18 -5.70 14.13
C THR A 439 -11.41 -4.39 14.14
N GLU A 440 -11.38 -3.69 15.26
CA GLU A 440 -10.79 -2.35 15.32
C GLU A 440 -10.32 -2.01 16.74
N ILE A 441 -9.42 -1.04 16.85
CA ILE A 441 -8.90 -0.53 18.12
C ILE A 441 -9.51 0.80 18.57
N THR A 442 -10.17 1.52 17.63
CA THR A 442 -10.80 2.82 17.89
C THR A 442 -12.04 3.00 17.02
N HIS A 443 -13.02 3.76 17.52
CA HIS A 443 -14.19 4.12 16.72
C HIS A 443 -13.81 5.02 15.54
N ASN A 444 -14.47 4.81 14.41
CA ASN A 444 -14.27 5.55 13.18
C ASN A 444 -15.57 5.65 12.36
N GLU A 445 -15.49 6.21 11.15
CA GLU A 445 -16.64 6.45 10.27
C GLU A 445 -17.39 5.16 9.86
N LEU A 446 -16.79 3.98 10.00
CA LEU A 446 -17.45 2.70 9.74
C LEU A 446 -18.34 2.25 10.90
N SER A 447 -18.00 2.64 12.15
CA SER A 447 -18.67 2.16 13.37
C SER A 447 -20.21 2.32 13.35
N PRO A 448 -20.80 3.41 12.83
CA PRO A 448 -22.25 3.56 12.75
C PRO A 448 -22.96 2.49 11.89
N TYR A 449 -22.27 1.88 10.95
CA TYR A 449 -22.82 0.88 10.02
C TYR A 449 -22.65 -0.56 10.53
N CYS A 450 -21.75 -0.78 11.48
CA CYS A 450 -21.41 -2.11 11.97
C CYS A 450 -22.58 -2.77 12.70
N THR A 451 -22.78 -4.06 12.47
CA THR A 451 -23.61 -4.92 13.31
C THR A 451 -22.82 -5.37 14.56
N HIS A 452 -21.51 -5.60 14.39
CA HIS A 452 -20.60 -6.05 15.43
C HIS A 452 -19.27 -5.32 15.35
N ILE A 453 -18.70 -4.96 16.52
CA ILE A 453 -17.37 -4.40 16.64
C ILE A 453 -16.60 -5.23 17.67
N LEU A 454 -15.44 -5.74 17.24
CA LEU A 454 -14.62 -6.66 18.03
C LEU A 454 -13.28 -5.99 18.37
N PRO A 455 -12.97 -5.78 19.65
CA PRO A 455 -11.72 -5.17 20.10
C PRO A 455 -10.57 -6.15 19.92
N THR A 456 -9.62 -5.83 19.03
CA THR A 456 -8.42 -6.62 18.84
C THR A 456 -7.18 -5.96 19.44
N LYS A 457 -6.16 -6.75 19.79
CA LYS A 457 -4.88 -6.23 20.28
C LYS A 457 -4.27 -5.27 19.25
N SER A 458 -3.87 -4.10 19.70
CA SER A 458 -3.11 -3.15 18.88
C SER A 458 -1.69 -3.65 18.60
N THR A 459 -0.97 -2.95 17.71
CA THR A 459 0.41 -3.29 17.33
C THR A 459 1.41 -3.27 18.50
N VAL A 460 1.10 -2.61 19.60
CA VAL A 460 1.94 -2.53 20.82
C VAL A 460 1.54 -3.51 21.91
N GLU A 461 0.37 -4.13 21.80
CA GLU A 461 -0.20 -5.06 22.76
C GLU A 461 0.04 -6.54 22.41
N ARG A 462 0.69 -6.83 21.27
CA ARG A 462 0.99 -8.20 20.82
C ARG A 462 2.46 -8.37 20.48
N ASN A 463 2.92 -9.61 20.59
CA ASN A 463 4.18 -10.03 19.99
C ASN A 463 4.06 -9.98 18.46
N GLU A 464 5.15 -9.77 17.76
CA GLU A 464 5.14 -9.70 16.30
C GLU A 464 6.51 -9.99 15.68
N PHE A 465 6.53 -10.50 14.46
CA PHE A 465 7.72 -10.57 13.62
C PHE A 465 7.45 -9.97 12.23
N THR A 466 8.51 -9.64 11.49
CA THR A 466 8.40 -9.02 10.16
C THR A 466 7.91 -10.03 9.12
N ARG A 467 6.57 -10.12 8.93
CA ARG A 467 5.94 -11.02 7.94
C ARG A 467 6.28 -10.67 6.49
N TRP A 468 6.26 -9.37 6.16
CA TRP A 468 6.51 -8.89 4.80
C TRP A 468 7.99 -8.57 4.58
N ASP A 469 8.86 -9.52 4.93
CA ASP A 469 10.31 -9.38 4.88
C ASP A 469 10.81 -9.03 3.46
N THR A 470 10.20 -9.61 2.41
CA THR A 470 10.55 -9.29 1.01
C THR A 470 10.29 -7.83 0.61
N LEU A 471 9.51 -7.09 1.40
CA LEU A 471 9.32 -5.65 1.23
C LEU A 471 10.33 -4.81 2.01
N ASN A 472 11.18 -5.41 2.82
CA ASN A 472 12.27 -4.72 3.51
C ASN A 472 13.44 -4.45 2.55
N TRP A 473 14.27 -3.50 2.92
CA TRP A 473 15.41 -3.10 2.12
C TRP A 473 16.63 -4.05 2.27
N SER A 474 16.68 -4.87 3.30
CA SER A 474 17.70 -5.90 3.53
C SER A 474 17.06 -7.25 3.85
N VAL A 475 17.76 -8.33 3.64
CA VAL A 475 17.28 -9.68 3.96
C VAL A 475 17.39 -9.90 5.47
N ASN A 476 16.26 -9.81 6.18
CA ASN A 476 16.23 -9.92 7.63
C ASN A 476 14.87 -10.38 8.15
N LEU A 477 14.88 -10.91 9.37
CA LEU A 477 13.70 -11.08 10.20
C LEU A 477 13.88 -10.34 11.51
N GLN A 478 12.82 -9.73 12.02
CA GLN A 478 12.83 -8.99 13.27
C GLN A 478 11.69 -9.47 14.17
N TYR A 479 11.93 -9.55 15.48
CA TYR A 479 10.95 -9.86 16.49
C TYR A 479 10.75 -8.69 17.46
N ALA A 480 9.52 -8.44 17.82
CA ALA A 480 9.14 -7.47 18.85
C ALA A 480 8.18 -8.11 19.84
N PRO A 481 8.47 -8.10 21.14
CA PRO A 481 7.51 -8.47 22.18
C PRO A 481 6.41 -7.42 22.29
N ALA A 482 5.31 -7.77 22.96
CA ALA A 482 4.33 -6.80 23.42
C ALA A 482 5.00 -5.77 24.34
N LEU A 483 4.67 -4.50 24.15
CA LEU A 483 5.18 -3.40 24.97
C LEU A 483 4.34 -3.24 26.25
N VAL A 484 3.04 -3.42 26.12
CA VAL A 484 2.03 -3.22 27.16
C VAL A 484 1.01 -4.35 27.14
N LYS A 485 0.29 -4.51 28.24
CA LYS A 485 -0.86 -5.40 28.33
C LYS A 485 -1.99 -4.94 27.41
N PRO A 486 -2.85 -5.86 26.94
CA PRO A 486 -4.06 -5.50 26.22
C PRO A 486 -4.98 -4.60 27.05
N MET A 487 -5.55 -3.58 26.41
CA MET A 487 -6.51 -2.67 27.04
C MET A 487 -7.90 -3.32 27.11
N GLY A 488 -8.48 -3.36 28.31
CA GLY A 488 -9.80 -3.96 28.54
C GLY A 488 -9.87 -5.42 28.08
N GLU A 489 -10.88 -5.74 27.29
CA GLU A 489 -11.15 -7.11 26.80
C GLU A 489 -10.57 -7.38 25.40
N ARG A 490 -9.57 -6.64 24.94
CA ARG A 490 -8.93 -6.86 23.65
C ARG A 490 -8.30 -8.25 23.55
N ARG A 491 -8.50 -8.93 22.41
CA ARG A 491 -7.98 -10.27 22.11
C ARG A 491 -7.15 -10.28 20.83
N SER A 492 -6.34 -11.31 20.66
CA SER A 492 -5.61 -11.53 19.43
C SER A 492 -6.56 -11.77 18.27
N ALA A 493 -6.30 -11.15 17.11
CA ALA A 493 -7.16 -11.28 15.95
C ALA A 493 -7.31 -12.74 15.51
N TRP A 494 -6.23 -13.55 15.55
CA TRP A 494 -6.29 -14.97 15.23
C TRP A 494 -7.25 -15.75 16.14
N TRP A 495 -7.28 -15.41 17.45
CA TRP A 495 -8.21 -16.05 18.39
C TRP A 495 -9.65 -15.65 18.03
N VAL A 496 -9.93 -14.37 17.86
CA VAL A 496 -11.26 -13.87 17.51
C VAL A 496 -11.80 -14.53 16.25
N ILE A 497 -10.99 -14.60 15.18
CA ILE A 497 -11.36 -15.23 13.91
C ILE A 497 -11.64 -16.74 14.13
N SER A 498 -10.78 -17.45 14.84
CA SER A 498 -10.97 -18.88 15.10
C SER A 498 -12.26 -19.17 15.88
N GLN A 499 -12.65 -18.28 16.81
CA GLN A 499 -13.83 -18.48 17.64
C GLN A 499 -15.14 -18.30 16.88
N PHE A 500 -15.28 -17.29 16.03
CA PHE A 500 -16.50 -17.20 15.22
C PHE A 500 -16.55 -18.25 14.09
N MET A 501 -15.42 -18.68 13.56
CA MET A 501 -15.35 -19.81 12.62
C MET A 501 -15.92 -21.09 13.26
N ARG A 502 -15.49 -21.43 14.49
CA ARG A 502 -16.00 -22.60 15.23
C ARG A 502 -17.51 -22.52 15.44
N ARG A 503 -18.04 -21.34 15.82
CA ARG A 503 -19.46 -21.12 16.07
C ARG A 503 -20.30 -21.13 14.79
N ALA A 504 -19.67 -20.93 13.64
CA ALA A 504 -20.30 -21.05 12.32
C ALA A 504 -20.10 -22.44 11.68
N ASP A 505 -19.62 -23.43 12.42
CA ASP A 505 -19.30 -24.79 11.94
C ASP A 505 -18.32 -24.77 10.74
N LEU A 506 -17.38 -23.83 10.72
CA LEU A 506 -16.31 -23.78 9.74
C LEU A 506 -15.04 -24.48 10.26
N PRO A 507 -14.25 -25.12 9.39
CA PRO A 507 -13.02 -25.81 9.79
C PRO A 507 -11.97 -24.81 10.29
N VAL A 508 -11.41 -25.09 11.47
CA VAL A 508 -10.29 -24.33 12.04
C VAL A 508 -9.06 -25.23 12.09
N PRO A 509 -7.85 -24.76 11.76
CA PRO A 509 -6.64 -25.57 11.81
C PRO A 509 -6.42 -26.20 13.20
N ASN A 510 -6.03 -27.50 13.23
CA ASN A 510 -5.96 -28.28 14.46
C ASN A 510 -4.97 -27.75 15.51
N HIS A 511 -3.94 -27.00 15.10
CA HIS A 511 -2.95 -26.42 16.00
C HIS A 511 -3.44 -25.17 16.74
N VAL A 512 -4.61 -24.64 16.38
CA VAL A 512 -5.17 -23.41 16.96
C VAL A 512 -5.88 -23.76 18.28
N PRO A 513 -5.46 -23.19 19.42
CA PRO A 513 -6.10 -23.41 20.72
C PRO A 513 -7.60 -23.13 20.71
N GLN A 514 -8.36 -23.90 21.48
CA GLN A 514 -9.81 -23.73 21.58
C GLN A 514 -10.20 -22.76 22.69
N GLU A 515 -9.57 -22.93 23.85
CA GLU A 515 -9.89 -22.18 25.05
C GLU A 515 -9.25 -20.79 25.01
N HIS A 516 -9.95 -19.82 25.53
CA HIS A 516 -9.44 -18.44 25.67
C HIS A 516 -8.20 -18.38 26.59
N SER A 517 -8.15 -19.18 27.64
CA SER A 517 -6.99 -19.30 28.54
C SER A 517 -5.69 -19.71 27.83
N ASP A 518 -5.80 -20.34 26.67
CA ASP A 518 -4.67 -20.85 25.88
C ASP A 518 -4.26 -19.87 24.77
N GLU A 519 -4.77 -18.63 24.77
CA GLU A 519 -4.38 -17.58 23.83
C GLU A 519 -2.88 -17.28 23.94
N ASN A 520 -2.11 -17.73 22.96
CA ASN A 520 -0.66 -17.59 22.91
C ASN A 520 -0.19 -17.17 21.53
N ASP A 521 0.13 -15.89 21.37
CA ASP A 521 0.60 -15.32 20.11
C ASP A 521 1.91 -15.96 19.63
N GLU A 522 2.83 -16.32 20.56
CA GLU A 522 4.10 -16.95 20.21
C GLU A 522 3.92 -18.35 19.62
N LEU A 523 2.98 -19.13 20.14
CA LEU A 523 2.67 -20.45 19.59
C LEU A 523 2.21 -20.35 18.14
N MET A 524 1.33 -19.40 17.87
CA MET A 524 0.83 -19.17 16.50
C MET A 524 1.94 -18.68 15.57
N GLN A 525 2.80 -17.79 16.04
CA GLN A 525 3.89 -17.23 15.26
C GLN A 525 5.02 -18.22 14.99
N ALA A 526 5.37 -19.06 15.97
CA ALA A 526 6.39 -20.08 15.81
C ALA A 526 6.07 -21.05 14.65
N SER A 527 4.80 -21.39 14.47
CA SER A 527 4.36 -22.27 13.37
C SER A 527 4.60 -21.68 11.99
N LEU A 528 4.62 -20.33 11.87
CA LEU A 528 4.83 -19.62 10.61
C LEU A 528 6.29 -19.55 10.18
N LEU A 529 7.24 -19.83 11.09
CA LEU A 529 8.67 -19.82 10.82
C LEU A 529 9.23 -21.17 10.37
N ALA A 530 8.39 -22.18 10.14
CA ALA A 530 8.84 -23.54 9.80
C ALA A 530 9.75 -23.61 8.55
N THR A 531 9.59 -22.67 7.60
CA THR A 531 10.41 -22.57 6.39
C THR A 531 11.39 -21.40 6.41
N ALA A 532 11.43 -20.62 7.49
CA ALA A 532 12.27 -19.43 7.60
C ALA A 532 13.76 -19.78 7.69
N ARG A 533 14.61 -18.79 7.38
CA ARG A 533 16.07 -18.93 7.46
C ARG A 533 16.63 -19.03 8.89
N CYS A 534 15.83 -18.74 9.90
CA CYS A 534 16.21 -18.91 11.31
C CYS A 534 15.07 -19.58 12.10
N SER A 535 15.39 -20.17 13.25
CA SER A 535 14.40 -20.71 14.15
C SER A 535 13.67 -19.61 14.93
N TRP A 536 12.53 -19.96 15.53
CA TRP A 536 11.78 -19.08 16.42
C TRP A 536 12.63 -18.66 17.64
N GLU A 537 13.38 -19.59 18.23
CA GLU A 537 14.24 -19.38 19.40
C GLU A 537 15.37 -18.39 19.06
N GLU A 538 16.02 -18.58 17.92
CA GLU A 538 17.08 -17.69 17.45
C GLU A 538 16.55 -16.27 17.20
N LEU A 539 15.37 -16.16 16.56
CA LEU A 539 14.75 -14.87 16.29
C LEU A 539 14.36 -14.13 17.57
N LYS A 540 13.82 -14.84 18.57
CA LYS A 540 13.50 -14.28 19.89
C LYS A 540 14.75 -13.79 20.64
N GLU A 541 15.79 -14.58 20.64
CA GLU A 541 17.04 -14.28 21.36
C GLU A 541 17.73 -13.06 20.74
N LYS A 542 17.94 -13.07 19.42
CA LYS A 542 18.67 -12.02 18.71
C LYS A 542 17.86 -10.78 18.42
N ARG A 543 16.53 -10.87 18.38
CA ARG A 543 15.59 -9.80 18.02
C ARG A 543 15.65 -9.36 16.55
N VAL A 544 16.82 -9.36 15.96
CA VAL A 544 17.06 -9.07 14.55
C VAL A 544 18.08 -10.10 14.03
N VAL A 545 17.69 -10.81 12.98
CA VAL A 545 18.56 -11.76 12.29
C VAL A 545 18.71 -11.28 10.85
N GLU A 546 19.93 -10.95 10.46
CA GLU A 546 20.27 -10.54 9.09
C GLU A 546 20.88 -11.71 8.34
N PHE A 547 20.58 -11.78 7.04
CA PHE A 547 21.11 -12.82 6.17
C PHE A 547 21.91 -12.19 5.02
N PRO A 548 23.00 -12.85 4.59
CA PRO A 548 23.80 -12.37 3.48
C PRO A 548 22.95 -12.36 2.20
N MET A 549 23.29 -11.45 1.33
CA MET A 549 22.70 -11.29 0.01
C MET A 549 23.81 -11.40 -1.04
N ASP A 550 23.65 -12.33 -1.97
CA ASP A 550 24.50 -12.44 -3.13
C ASP A 550 23.97 -11.55 -4.26
N LEU A 551 24.89 -10.84 -4.94
CA LEU A 551 24.55 -10.02 -6.09
C LEU A 551 25.66 -10.14 -7.15
N PRO A 552 25.36 -10.68 -8.36
CA PRO A 552 24.05 -11.19 -8.79
C PRO A 552 23.58 -12.44 -8.02
N ALA A 553 22.26 -12.57 -7.86
CA ALA A 553 21.67 -13.69 -7.16
C ALA A 553 21.39 -14.85 -8.12
N ALA A 554 22.09 -15.97 -7.97
CA ALA A 554 22.03 -17.13 -8.88
C ALA A 554 20.63 -17.78 -8.95
N TRP A 555 19.83 -17.68 -7.89
CA TRP A 555 18.46 -18.20 -7.91
C TRP A 555 17.56 -17.50 -8.93
N VAL A 556 17.83 -16.22 -9.22
CA VAL A 556 17.11 -15.43 -10.22
C VAL A 556 17.35 -16.01 -11.61
N ASP A 557 18.61 -16.32 -11.96
CA ASP A 557 18.95 -16.91 -13.24
C ASP A 557 18.28 -18.29 -13.41
N ARG A 558 18.29 -19.12 -12.35
CA ARG A 558 17.58 -20.42 -12.33
C ARG A 558 16.06 -20.26 -12.52
N LEU A 559 15.45 -19.25 -11.91
CA LEU A 559 14.04 -18.96 -12.12
C LEU A 559 13.74 -18.65 -13.59
N PHE A 560 14.58 -17.81 -14.21
CA PHE A 560 14.41 -17.40 -15.61
C PHE A 560 14.80 -18.49 -16.62
N GLU A 561 15.66 -19.43 -16.27
CA GLU A 561 15.84 -20.69 -17.03
C GLU A 561 14.56 -21.53 -17.04
N ARG A 562 13.85 -21.61 -15.92
CA ARG A 562 12.59 -22.39 -15.79
C ARG A 562 11.43 -21.76 -16.53
N ASN A 563 11.26 -20.44 -16.47
CA ASN A 563 10.11 -19.74 -17.05
C ASN A 563 10.35 -19.29 -18.51
N GLY A 564 11.58 -19.46 -19.05
CA GLY A 564 11.97 -19.11 -20.42
C GLY A 564 12.41 -17.66 -20.61
N GLY A 565 12.59 -16.87 -19.56
CA GLY A 565 13.03 -15.48 -19.60
C GLY A 565 11.92 -14.46 -19.33
N TRP A 566 12.27 -13.18 -19.39
CA TRP A 566 11.32 -12.09 -19.27
C TRP A 566 10.36 -12.03 -20.46
N GLU A 567 9.05 -12.09 -20.22
CA GLU A 567 8.05 -11.74 -21.21
C GLU A 567 8.00 -10.22 -21.38
N LEU A 568 8.52 -9.71 -22.51
CA LEU A 568 8.60 -8.27 -22.73
C LEU A 568 7.27 -7.65 -23.17
N VAL A 569 6.38 -8.43 -23.79
CA VAL A 569 5.10 -7.96 -24.34
C VAL A 569 3.96 -8.88 -23.89
N PRO A 570 3.57 -8.85 -22.60
CA PRO A 570 2.35 -9.54 -22.18
C PRO A 570 1.14 -9.02 -22.97
N ASP A 571 0.27 -9.91 -23.43
CA ASP A 571 -0.83 -9.58 -24.35
C ASP A 571 -1.76 -8.51 -23.76
N GLU A 572 -2.09 -8.59 -22.49
CA GLU A 572 -2.98 -7.62 -21.82
C GLU A 572 -2.35 -6.21 -21.75
N LEU A 573 -1.04 -6.13 -21.59
CA LEU A 573 -0.32 -4.84 -21.57
C LEU A 573 -0.19 -4.25 -22.97
N GLU A 574 -0.02 -5.08 -24.01
CA GLU A 574 -0.07 -4.62 -25.38
C GLU A 574 -1.44 -4.06 -25.74
N GLU A 575 -2.52 -4.79 -25.40
CA GLU A 575 -3.90 -4.31 -25.62
C GLU A 575 -4.13 -2.97 -24.92
N GLN A 576 -3.73 -2.85 -23.65
CA GLN A 576 -3.83 -1.59 -22.89
C GLN A 576 -3.00 -0.48 -23.54
N TRP A 577 -1.78 -0.76 -24.00
CA TRP A 577 -0.95 0.20 -24.70
C TRP A 577 -1.60 0.71 -25.99
N LEU A 578 -2.16 -0.18 -26.81
CA LEU A 578 -2.84 0.20 -28.05
C LEU A 578 -4.08 1.05 -27.79
N GLN A 579 -4.84 0.74 -26.75
CA GLN A 579 -5.97 1.56 -26.32
C GLN A 579 -5.51 2.97 -25.92
N PHE A 580 -4.51 3.08 -25.03
CA PHE A 580 -3.99 4.37 -24.58
C PHE A 580 -3.39 5.20 -25.73
N ARG A 581 -2.72 4.56 -26.67
CA ARG A 581 -2.24 5.24 -27.88
C ARG A 581 -3.38 5.86 -28.69
N ALA A 582 -4.47 5.14 -28.89
CA ALA A 582 -5.63 5.66 -29.63
C ALA A 582 -6.30 6.83 -28.90
N GLU A 583 -6.42 6.74 -27.57
CA GLU A 583 -6.94 7.83 -26.73
C GLU A 583 -6.03 9.07 -26.80
N ASP A 584 -4.72 8.89 -26.69
CA ASP A 584 -3.74 9.97 -26.74
C ASP A 584 -3.75 10.65 -28.11
N GLU A 585 -3.80 9.90 -29.20
CA GLU A 585 -3.90 10.43 -30.56
C GLU A 585 -5.15 11.29 -30.75
N ALA A 586 -6.27 10.86 -30.16
CA ALA A 586 -7.51 11.65 -30.16
C ALA A 586 -7.42 12.93 -29.30
N MET A 587 -6.45 13.04 -28.40
CA MET A 587 -6.24 14.18 -27.52
C MET A 587 -5.13 15.14 -27.95
N LEU A 588 -4.33 14.78 -28.97
CA LEU A 588 -3.28 15.65 -29.51
C LEU A 588 -3.87 17.00 -29.97
N GLY A 589 -3.20 18.09 -29.69
CA GLY A 589 -3.63 19.46 -29.99
C GLY A 589 -4.77 19.98 -29.12
N LYS A 590 -5.28 19.19 -28.16
CA LYS A 590 -6.36 19.63 -27.24
C LYS A 590 -5.81 20.10 -25.90
N ALA A 591 -6.50 21.06 -25.28
CA ALA A 591 -6.19 21.49 -23.93
C ALA A 591 -6.43 20.35 -22.93
N LYS A 592 -5.48 20.14 -22.02
CA LYS A 592 -5.60 19.18 -20.94
C LYS A 592 -6.50 19.72 -19.83
N PRO A 593 -7.40 18.91 -19.24
CA PRO A 593 -8.25 19.36 -18.14
C PRO A 593 -7.44 19.66 -16.88
N LEU A 594 -8.01 20.46 -15.98
CA LEU A 594 -7.50 20.59 -14.61
C LEU A 594 -7.74 19.27 -13.88
N VAL A 595 -6.69 18.72 -13.25
CA VAL A 595 -6.77 17.48 -12.49
C VAL A 595 -6.22 17.63 -11.07
N PHE A 596 -6.70 16.80 -10.14
CA PHE A 596 -6.00 16.66 -8.88
C PHE A 596 -5.13 15.39 -8.86
N THR A 597 -4.05 15.45 -8.07
CA THR A 597 -3.23 14.29 -7.67
C THR A 597 -3.24 14.16 -6.16
N SER A 598 -3.37 12.94 -5.69
CA SER A 598 -3.27 12.69 -4.27
C SER A 598 -1.80 12.67 -3.82
N ARG A 599 -1.51 13.17 -2.60
CA ARG A 599 -0.16 13.15 -2.04
C ARG A 599 -0.13 12.65 -0.60
N ARG A 600 1.04 12.15 -0.16
CA ARG A 600 1.31 11.83 1.23
C ARG A 600 1.86 13.04 1.98
N GLN A 601 1.63 13.06 3.30
CA GLN A 601 2.23 14.02 4.22
C GLN A 601 3.19 13.33 5.18
N ARG A 602 4.20 14.07 5.65
CA ARG A 602 5.31 13.53 6.44
C ARG A 602 4.88 13.01 7.80
N ARG A 603 3.89 13.65 8.43
CA ARG A 603 3.40 13.38 9.78
C ARG A 603 2.06 12.64 9.81
N LYS A 604 1.55 12.20 8.66
CA LYS A 604 0.29 11.48 8.53
C LYS A 604 0.51 10.12 7.86
N PHE A 605 -0.20 9.11 8.31
CA PHE A 605 -0.17 7.78 7.70
C PHE A 605 -1.58 7.33 7.35
N ASN A 606 -2.00 7.61 6.13
CA ASN A 606 -3.35 7.31 5.62
C ASN A 606 -4.43 7.75 6.64
N GLY A 607 -5.34 6.85 7.04
CA GLY A 607 -6.35 7.10 8.06
C GLY A 607 -5.90 6.86 9.52
N GLN A 608 -4.64 6.42 9.78
CA GLN A 608 -4.24 5.91 11.10
C GLN A 608 -3.62 6.97 12.03
N ILE A 609 -2.66 7.73 11.54
CA ILE A 609 -1.93 8.72 12.33
C ILE A 609 -2.30 10.11 11.80
N GLY A 610 -3.44 10.62 12.23
CA GLY A 610 -3.96 11.94 11.87
C GLY A 610 -3.63 13.04 12.88
N PHE A 611 -3.44 12.67 14.13
CA PHE A 611 -3.27 13.56 15.27
C PHE A 611 -1.95 14.33 15.35
N LEU A 612 -1.02 14.15 14.42
CA LEU A 612 0.26 14.87 14.41
C LEU A 612 0.17 16.29 13.78
N GLY A 613 -1.04 16.80 13.55
CA GLY A 613 -1.28 18.19 13.17
C GLY A 613 -1.05 18.53 11.68
N GLU A 614 -1.09 17.54 10.80
CA GLU A 614 -1.14 17.81 9.36
C GLU A 614 -2.54 18.30 8.97
N ILE A 615 -2.59 19.27 8.06
CA ILE A 615 -3.84 19.84 7.51
C ILE A 615 -4.00 19.47 6.04
N ALA A 616 -5.24 19.40 5.57
CA ALA A 616 -5.54 19.26 4.16
C ALA A 616 -5.43 20.62 3.47
N ASP A 617 -4.42 20.79 2.62
CA ASP A 617 -4.23 21.93 1.74
C ASP A 617 -4.22 21.51 0.27
N CYS A 618 -4.61 22.40 -0.63
CA CYS A 618 -4.53 22.24 -2.07
C CYS A 618 -3.31 23.01 -2.57
N LEU A 619 -2.21 22.31 -2.90
CA LEU A 619 -1.10 22.96 -3.61
C LEU A 619 -1.55 23.25 -5.04
N ILE A 620 -1.34 24.47 -5.50
CA ILE A 620 -1.73 24.96 -6.82
C ILE A 620 -0.70 25.96 -7.36
N ASN A 621 -0.41 25.86 -8.66
CA ASN A 621 0.45 26.84 -9.31
C ASN A 621 -0.24 28.22 -9.34
N PRO A 622 0.47 29.35 -9.08
CA PRO A 622 -0.11 30.70 -9.09
C PRO A 622 -0.83 31.08 -10.41
N ASP A 623 -0.31 30.65 -11.56
CA ASP A 623 -0.95 30.94 -12.87
C ASP A 623 -2.28 30.18 -12.99
N THR A 624 -2.32 28.93 -12.53
CA THR A 624 -3.56 28.14 -12.47
C THR A 624 -4.54 28.77 -11.49
N ALA A 625 -4.09 29.20 -10.33
CA ALA A 625 -4.92 29.86 -9.32
C ALA A 625 -5.53 31.16 -9.88
N ALA A 626 -4.73 31.99 -10.55
CA ALA A 626 -5.18 33.24 -11.17
C ALA A 626 -6.26 33.01 -12.24
N ALA A 627 -6.12 31.96 -13.07
CA ALA A 627 -7.10 31.58 -14.08
C ALA A 627 -8.48 31.21 -13.50
N HIS A 628 -8.52 30.80 -12.21
CA HIS A 628 -9.72 30.40 -11.48
C HIS A 628 -10.15 31.40 -10.40
N GLY A 629 -9.53 32.60 -10.32
CA GLY A 629 -9.85 33.61 -9.33
C GLY A 629 -9.54 33.24 -7.88
N ILE A 630 -8.53 32.37 -7.66
CA ILE A 630 -8.15 31.85 -6.35
C ILE A 630 -7.02 32.67 -5.76
N GLU A 631 -7.13 33.00 -4.46
CA GLU A 631 -6.12 33.69 -3.67
C GLU A 631 -5.40 32.69 -2.73
N ASP A 632 -4.11 32.96 -2.47
CA ASP A 632 -3.33 32.14 -1.52
C ASP A 632 -3.90 32.19 -0.11
N GLY A 633 -3.92 31.04 0.57
CA GLY A 633 -4.45 30.91 1.92
C GLY A 633 -5.98 30.96 2.03
N ARG A 634 -6.72 31.08 0.93
CA ARG A 634 -8.18 31.10 0.94
C ARG A 634 -8.77 29.70 0.80
N LYS A 635 -9.96 29.54 1.36
CA LYS A 635 -10.75 28.30 1.22
C LYS A 635 -11.26 28.20 -0.21
N VAL A 636 -11.14 27.02 -0.79
CA VAL A 636 -11.61 26.69 -2.13
C VAL A 636 -12.49 25.47 -2.10
N ARG A 637 -13.45 25.44 -3.02
CA ARG A 637 -14.27 24.28 -3.33
C ARG A 637 -13.61 23.54 -4.50
N VAL A 638 -13.29 22.27 -4.29
CA VAL A 638 -12.83 21.34 -5.33
C VAL A 638 -13.93 20.33 -5.59
N SER A 639 -14.38 20.20 -6.83
CA SER A 639 -15.56 19.40 -7.17
C SER A 639 -15.43 18.69 -8.51
N ASN A 640 -16.20 17.63 -8.68
CA ASN A 640 -16.46 16.96 -9.95
C ASN A 640 -17.84 16.25 -9.90
N LYS A 641 -18.15 15.40 -10.89
CA LYS A 641 -19.41 14.65 -10.94
C LYS A 641 -19.66 13.71 -9.74
N SER A 642 -18.60 13.25 -9.06
CA SER A 642 -18.70 12.34 -7.90
C SER A 642 -19.03 13.09 -6.62
N GLY A 643 -18.47 14.29 -6.43
CA GLY A 643 -18.71 15.06 -5.22
C GLY A 643 -17.84 16.31 -5.11
N GLU A 644 -17.66 16.75 -3.87
CA GLU A 644 -16.91 17.96 -3.54
C GLU A 644 -16.18 17.85 -2.21
N ILE A 645 -15.13 18.64 -2.07
CA ILE A 645 -14.41 18.86 -0.83
C ILE A 645 -14.04 20.33 -0.69
N PHE A 646 -13.79 20.76 0.54
CA PHE A 646 -13.33 22.11 0.85
C PHE A 646 -11.95 22.05 1.47
N VAL A 647 -10.98 22.77 0.87
CA VAL A 647 -9.58 22.79 1.29
C VAL A 647 -9.05 24.23 1.24
N THR A 648 -7.89 24.48 1.87
CA THR A 648 -7.21 25.76 1.77
C THR A 648 -6.24 25.73 0.60
N ALA A 649 -6.35 26.69 -0.31
CA ALA A 649 -5.39 26.85 -1.40
C ALA A 649 -4.03 27.30 -0.85
N LYS A 650 -2.97 26.73 -1.38
CA LYS A 650 -1.59 27.08 -1.05
C LYS A 650 -0.78 27.17 -2.34
N PHE A 651 -0.23 28.34 -2.61
CA PHE A 651 0.53 28.55 -3.82
C PHE A 651 1.88 27.86 -3.79
N ASP A 652 2.19 27.16 -4.87
CA ASP A 652 3.49 26.56 -5.14
C ASP A 652 3.90 26.85 -6.59
N PRO A 653 4.81 27.81 -6.83
CA PRO A 653 5.24 28.17 -8.19
C PRO A 653 6.05 27.07 -8.89
N THR A 654 6.51 26.05 -8.15
CA THR A 654 7.25 24.91 -8.71
C THR A 654 6.34 23.79 -9.20
N MET A 655 5.05 23.88 -8.89
CA MET A 655 4.06 22.90 -9.29
C MET A 655 3.69 23.09 -10.77
N ARG A 656 3.45 21.99 -11.47
CA ARG A 656 2.96 22.02 -12.85
C ARG A 656 1.64 22.81 -12.94
N PRO A 657 1.49 23.81 -13.89
CA PRO A 657 0.20 24.41 -14.21
C PRO A 657 -0.84 23.34 -14.67
N GLY A 658 -2.11 23.59 -14.33
CA GLY A 658 -3.21 22.67 -14.66
C GLY A 658 -3.33 21.44 -13.75
N VAL A 659 -2.61 21.44 -12.61
CA VAL A 659 -2.66 20.37 -11.61
C VAL A 659 -2.87 20.94 -10.22
N CYS A 660 -3.71 20.28 -9.41
CA CYS A 660 -3.84 20.50 -7.98
C CYS A 660 -3.31 19.30 -7.22
N SER A 661 -2.57 19.50 -6.12
CA SER A 661 -2.11 18.41 -5.27
C SER A 661 -2.74 18.49 -3.89
N ILE A 662 -3.53 17.45 -3.53
CA ILE A 662 -4.33 17.40 -2.29
C ILE A 662 -3.94 16.17 -1.50
N PRO A 663 -3.69 16.26 -0.17
CA PRO A 663 -3.32 15.10 0.62
C PRO A 663 -4.52 14.17 0.86
N HIS A 664 -4.28 12.86 0.85
CA HIS A 664 -5.29 11.86 1.17
C HIS A 664 -5.36 11.52 2.66
N GLY A 665 -6.41 10.80 3.06
CA GLY A 665 -6.59 10.26 4.40
C GLY A 665 -7.10 11.28 5.43
N HIS A 666 -7.48 12.50 5.02
CA HIS A 666 -8.14 13.47 5.87
C HIS A 666 -9.65 13.22 5.92
N ARG A 667 -10.23 13.34 7.10
CA ARG A 667 -11.66 13.18 7.31
C ARG A 667 -12.45 14.34 6.68
N ASP A 668 -12.12 15.56 7.10
CA ASP A 668 -12.86 16.76 6.73
C ASP A 668 -12.66 17.19 5.27
N ALA A 669 -11.64 16.65 4.62
CA ALA A 669 -11.33 16.90 3.21
C ALA A 669 -10.96 15.57 2.52
N ASN A 670 -11.88 14.62 2.59
CA ASN A 670 -11.66 13.27 2.06
C ASN A 670 -11.70 13.28 0.53
N VAL A 671 -10.54 13.16 -0.10
CA VAL A 671 -10.39 13.12 -1.57
C VAL A 671 -11.16 11.98 -2.23
N ASN A 672 -11.53 10.94 -1.48
CA ASN A 672 -12.33 9.84 -2.00
C ASN A 672 -13.78 10.26 -2.36
N ASN A 673 -14.23 11.43 -1.92
CA ASN A 673 -15.46 12.06 -2.40
C ASN A 673 -15.36 12.54 -3.87
N LEU A 674 -14.14 12.67 -4.41
CA LEU A 674 -13.87 13.06 -5.79
C LEU A 674 -13.59 11.87 -6.71
N THR A 675 -13.61 10.65 -6.19
CA THR A 675 -13.38 9.41 -6.94
C THR A 675 -14.69 8.66 -7.16
N CYS A 676 -14.70 7.65 -7.99
CA CYS A 676 -15.90 6.86 -8.23
C CYS A 676 -15.58 5.37 -8.44
N THR A 677 -16.60 4.53 -8.29
CA THR A 677 -16.54 3.07 -8.45
C THR A 677 -16.38 2.61 -9.90
N HIS A 678 -16.58 3.49 -10.88
CA HIS A 678 -16.53 3.14 -12.30
C HIS A 678 -15.20 3.47 -12.97
N ASP A 679 -14.43 4.40 -12.40
CA ASP A 679 -13.15 4.86 -12.92
C ASP A 679 -12.01 4.07 -12.28
N MET A 680 -11.72 2.92 -12.88
CA MET A 680 -10.66 2.01 -12.44
C MET A 680 -9.95 1.41 -13.63
N ASP A 681 -8.71 0.99 -13.42
CA ASP A 681 -7.91 0.28 -14.41
C ASP A 681 -8.52 -1.10 -14.71
N PRO A 682 -8.70 -1.49 -15.97
CA PRO A 682 -9.30 -2.78 -16.34
C PRO A 682 -8.41 -3.98 -16.00
N LEU A 683 -7.10 -3.75 -15.82
CA LEU A 683 -6.15 -4.78 -15.42
C LEU A 683 -5.85 -4.68 -13.92
N GLY A 684 -6.52 -5.49 -13.12
CA GLY A 684 -6.35 -5.53 -11.67
C GLY A 684 -7.18 -4.55 -10.85
N GLY A 685 -8.02 -3.73 -11.50
CA GLY A 685 -9.07 -2.95 -10.84
C GLY A 685 -8.61 -1.82 -9.93
N MET A 686 -7.42 -1.26 -10.17
CA MET A 686 -6.94 -0.10 -9.41
C MET A 686 -7.86 1.11 -9.66
N ALA A 687 -8.49 1.63 -8.61
CA ALA A 687 -9.23 2.87 -8.70
C ALA A 687 -8.29 4.08 -8.91
N HIS A 688 -8.74 5.08 -9.67
CA HIS A 688 -7.95 6.26 -9.92
C HIS A 688 -8.12 7.29 -8.78
N TYR A 689 -7.03 7.51 -8.04
CA TYR A 689 -6.93 8.51 -6.96
C TYR A 689 -6.02 9.69 -7.34
N SER A 690 -5.45 9.65 -8.55
CA SER A 690 -4.63 10.71 -9.14
C SER A 690 -5.00 10.88 -10.60
N ALA A 691 -4.69 12.06 -11.17
CA ALA A 691 -5.11 12.47 -12.52
C ALA A 691 -6.64 12.58 -12.68
N VAL A 692 -7.38 12.78 -11.60
CA VAL A 692 -8.85 12.87 -11.62
C VAL A 692 -9.26 14.28 -12.04
N PRO A 693 -10.09 14.44 -13.11
CA PRO A 693 -10.58 15.75 -13.53
C PRO A 693 -11.43 16.43 -12.47
N ILE A 694 -11.19 17.73 -12.26
CA ILE A 694 -11.87 18.56 -11.26
C ILE A 694 -12.21 19.96 -11.79
N ALA A 695 -13.14 20.61 -11.11
CA ALA A 695 -13.30 22.05 -11.08
C ALA A 695 -12.83 22.61 -9.74
N ILE A 696 -12.31 23.82 -9.72
CA ILE A 696 -11.88 24.53 -8.51
C ILE A 696 -12.38 25.98 -8.57
N GLU A 697 -12.91 26.48 -7.46
CA GLU A 697 -13.43 27.83 -7.33
C GLU A 697 -13.29 28.36 -5.91
N PRO A 698 -13.30 29.66 -5.66
CA PRO A 698 -13.40 30.24 -4.32
C PRO A 698 -14.63 29.70 -3.58
N ALA A 699 -14.48 29.36 -2.25
CA ALA A 699 -15.55 28.78 -1.43
C ALA A 699 -16.36 29.85 -0.68
#